data_ee37d63b404432064752e52a7e0616ac
#
_entry.id   ee37d63b404432064752e52a7e0616ac
#
_cell.length_a   1.000
_cell.length_b   1.000
_cell.length_c   1.000
_cell.angle_alpha   90.00
_cell.angle_beta   90.00
_cell.angle_gamma   90.00
#
_symmetry.space_group_name_H-M   'P 1'
#
loop_
_entity.id
_entity.type
_entity.pdbx_description
1 polymer ?
#
loop_
_entity_poly.entity_id
_entity_poly.type
_entity_poly.pdbx_seq_one_letter_code
_entity_poly.pdbx_strand_id
1 'polypeptide(L)'
;MQQAFRHISRILLGLLTTACFDTLSILPAAAQSCSDDEYYYPYAEREERRPLLTSDTTLFYRAVQGAEDLYGRYTDFALPPVALRRRGLDYTSERNTLSGIGLSYRYFTLLRLLGAEESRFSGLQSGPGMLPGPGGGTLFRFPDGEPLQPYLVSVRFADRNYCFGTRVSGTVRLPGGWRLAAGADFRTGRDLHVEGVFTNAVTAGFRLSRTFDGGDALSLLCIVPVSMQGMRLSTSEEAFALTGDRLYNPAWGFQSGRVRNSRVRREMLPLTVAAWETPLAPSTALHLTLGATAGKNRYSSLGWYDARTPMPDNYRYLPSHTGDRATETAWLSDDPHYTQIDWDELIRQNRMAGGHAVYALEDRVERCWDATLRALFTTEVDRRLTLRYGAEVRLDDRRHYKEMRDLLGADHIVDIDQYLIDDDTYGTLLQNDLRHPDRTIRTGDRFGYDYTLTTRHAQAFFEADYRSDRFLGALWLSLGHSSVNRRGHYEKELFPGSQSYGPSRTLRFVPWTVRATAGWSFTPRHYASLTLLASSRTPEASDLFYQPLYNNRTVGDARAERIFAAEAAYRLTGPRVDFEATLFTVLTLDGMQTRRYYDDMSYVYCDLAVTGIGTWSCGVELAADIRLADRWELTLAASAGRYRYVRDPVVTVLSDVDNTPVDRGSRSRMGGCEVGGAPQLTAAGELSWFGRRGWGVHLSAGYAGRRFVEPMALRRTDRLAGQGGITPEAFAAFTCQERLPDAFTLDGSLFKTFWFSRSRLTVSLLLKNLLGDSDIPYNGYESLRVRRISSGDATYYTPHATRYMYLLPRTFYLTISYRF
;
A
#
# COMPACT_ATOMS: atom_id res chain seq x y z
N MET A 1 -33.29 -28.10 -10.46
CA MET A 1 -32.66 -27.17 -9.54
C MET A 1 -31.77 -27.84 -8.48
N GLN A 2 -32.30 -28.84 -7.72
CA GLN A 2 -31.48 -29.60 -6.73
C GLN A 2 -30.30 -30.37 -7.34
N GLN A 3 -30.42 -30.92 -8.56
CA GLN A 3 -29.33 -31.61 -9.25
C GLN A 3 -28.22 -30.64 -9.71
N ALA A 4 -28.56 -29.45 -10.19
CA ALA A 4 -27.58 -28.39 -10.56
C ALA A 4 -26.84 -27.89 -9.31
N PHE A 5 -27.54 -27.80 -8.18
CA PHE A 5 -26.95 -27.37 -6.90
C PHE A 5 -25.96 -28.42 -6.36
N ARG A 6 -26.27 -29.73 -6.50
CA ARG A 6 -25.33 -30.81 -6.13
C ARG A 6 -24.11 -30.87 -7.06
N HIS A 7 -24.25 -30.47 -8.32
CA HIS A 7 -23.12 -30.42 -9.24
C HIS A 7 -22.24 -29.17 -8.95
N ILE A 8 -22.84 -28.00 -8.72
CA ILE A 8 -22.11 -26.77 -8.38
C ILE A 8 -21.43 -26.90 -7.01
N SER A 9 -22.09 -27.53 -6.00
CA SER A 9 -21.44 -27.77 -4.71
C SER A 9 -20.31 -28.80 -4.78
N ARG A 10 -20.41 -29.81 -5.66
CA ARG A 10 -19.33 -30.77 -5.90
C ARG A 10 -18.18 -30.14 -6.70
N ILE A 11 -18.46 -29.26 -7.65
CA ILE A 11 -17.45 -28.51 -8.40
C ILE A 11 -16.77 -27.48 -7.47
N LEU A 12 -17.51 -26.78 -6.62
CA LEU A 12 -16.95 -25.85 -5.62
C LEU A 12 -16.16 -26.60 -4.53
N LEU A 13 -16.65 -27.75 -4.07
CA LEU A 13 -15.92 -28.57 -3.09
C LEU A 13 -14.71 -29.25 -3.74
N GLY A 14 -14.84 -29.71 -5.00
CA GLY A 14 -13.73 -30.25 -5.79
C GLY A 14 -12.67 -29.20 -6.13
N LEU A 15 -13.07 -28.01 -6.53
CA LEU A 15 -12.15 -26.88 -6.76
C LEU A 15 -11.49 -26.38 -5.47
N LEU A 16 -12.22 -26.35 -4.34
CA LEU A 16 -11.66 -26.02 -3.03
C LEU A 16 -10.72 -27.14 -2.52
N THR A 17 -11.04 -28.40 -2.72
CA THR A 17 -10.16 -29.52 -2.30
C THR A 17 -8.96 -29.65 -3.22
N THR A 18 -9.11 -29.57 -4.54
CA THR A 18 -8.00 -29.67 -5.49
C THR A 18 -7.09 -28.42 -5.42
N ALA A 19 -7.66 -27.22 -5.33
CA ALA A 19 -6.88 -26.00 -5.12
C ALA A 19 -6.20 -25.95 -3.74
N CYS A 20 -6.79 -26.55 -2.70
CA CYS A 20 -6.15 -26.63 -1.39
C CYS A 20 -5.05 -27.70 -1.34
N PHE A 21 -5.20 -28.84 -2.02
CA PHE A 21 -4.20 -29.93 -1.94
C PHE A 21 -3.00 -29.70 -2.86
N ASP A 22 -3.19 -29.22 -4.08
CA ASP A 22 -2.08 -28.93 -5.00
C ASP A 22 -1.34 -27.61 -4.67
N THR A 23 -1.98 -26.67 -3.98
CA THR A 23 -1.34 -25.43 -3.54
C THR A 23 -0.68 -25.52 -2.17
N LEU A 24 -1.08 -26.45 -1.31
CA LEU A 24 -0.45 -26.67 0.00
C LEU A 24 0.97 -27.24 -0.08
N SER A 25 1.31 -27.95 -1.17
CA SER A 25 2.67 -28.49 -1.40
C SER A 25 3.64 -27.48 -2.05
N ILE A 26 3.16 -26.31 -2.51
CA ILE A 26 3.95 -25.33 -3.29
C ILE A 26 4.09 -23.97 -2.57
N LEU A 27 3.48 -23.80 -1.39
CA LEU A 27 3.47 -22.51 -0.71
C LEU A 27 4.55 -22.37 0.35
N PRO A 28 5.53 -21.58 0.05
CA PRO A 28 6.24 -20.77 1.01
C PRO A 28 6.16 -19.26 0.72
N ALA A 29 6.06 -18.54 1.63
CA ALA A 29 5.76 -17.31 2.28
C ALA A 29 6.64 -16.07 2.02
N ALA A 30 6.21 -14.83 2.14
CA ALA A 30 6.84 -13.62 1.68
C ALA A 30 7.18 -12.52 2.70
N ALA A 31 8.19 -11.79 2.49
CA ALA A 31 8.74 -10.80 3.38
C ALA A 31 8.94 -9.42 2.81
N GLN A 32 9.31 -8.59 3.69
CA GLN A 32 9.79 -7.24 3.51
C GLN A 32 11.24 -7.11 3.97
N SER A 33 11.91 -6.46 3.36
CA SER A 33 13.11 -6.06 2.78
C SER A 33 13.86 -4.96 3.45
N CYS A 34 15.09 -5.06 3.55
CA CYS A 34 15.99 -3.99 3.26
C CYS A 34 16.62 -4.23 1.89
N SER A 35 16.72 -3.25 1.21
CA SER A 35 17.12 -2.86 -0.08
C SER A 35 18.51 -3.31 -0.48
N ASP A 36 18.63 -3.69 -1.67
CA ASP A 36 19.73 -3.25 -2.50
C ASP A 36 19.46 -1.77 -2.76
N ASP A 37 20.23 -0.87 -2.19
CA ASP A 37 19.94 0.55 -2.13
C ASP A 37 19.80 1.23 -3.48
N GLU A 38 20.31 0.65 -4.56
CA GLU A 38 20.13 1.09 -5.93
C GLU A 38 18.69 0.91 -6.41
N TYR A 39 17.94 -0.04 -5.82
CA TYR A 39 16.59 -0.42 -6.23
C TYR A 39 15.57 -0.19 -5.13
N TYR A 40 15.98 0.45 -4.03
CA TYR A 40 15.09 0.79 -2.96
C TYR A 40 14.19 1.96 -3.37
N TYR A 41 12.91 1.67 -3.53
CA TYR A 41 11.87 2.64 -3.73
C TYR A 41 11.11 2.87 -2.41
N PRO A 42 11.35 3.97 -1.69
CA PRO A 42 10.76 4.19 -0.37
C PRO A 42 9.23 4.24 -0.38
N TYR A 43 8.65 4.46 -1.56
CA TYR A 43 7.21 4.46 -1.77
C TYR A 43 6.69 3.20 -2.42
N ALA A 44 7.51 2.43 -3.16
CA ALA A 44 7.07 1.17 -3.75
C ALA A 44 6.62 0.18 -2.68
N GLU A 45 7.32 0.09 -1.55
CA GLU A 45 6.85 -0.72 -0.43
C GLU A 45 5.54 -0.22 0.17
N ARG A 46 5.35 1.10 0.22
CA ARG A 46 4.11 1.70 0.70
C ARG A 46 3.02 1.64 -0.35
N GLU A 47 3.35 1.76 -1.63
CA GLU A 47 2.42 1.61 -2.75
C GLU A 47 2.17 0.16 -3.13
N GLU A 48 3.15 -0.73 -2.96
CA GLU A 48 2.98 -2.18 -3.06
C GLU A 48 2.11 -2.72 -1.93
N ARG A 49 2.11 -2.07 -0.77
CA ARG A 49 1.15 -2.31 0.30
C ARG A 49 -0.23 -1.71 0.00
N ARG A 50 -0.32 -0.72 -0.89
CA ARG A 50 -1.60 -0.44 -1.54
C ARG A 50 -1.86 -1.61 -2.49
N PRO A 51 -2.82 -2.49 -2.23
CA PRO A 51 -3.38 -3.30 -3.29
C PRO A 51 -3.79 -2.29 -4.35
N LEU A 52 -3.37 -2.51 -5.57
CA LEU A 52 -3.76 -1.71 -6.72
C LEU A 52 -5.24 -1.36 -6.56
N LEU A 53 -5.53 -0.10 -6.22
CA LEU A 53 -6.89 0.45 -6.07
C LEU A 53 -7.66 0.40 -7.40
N THR A 54 -7.05 -0.10 -8.42
CA THR A 54 -7.70 -0.62 -9.60
C THR A 54 -8.47 -1.89 -9.27
N SER A 55 -9.26 -1.84 -8.22
CA SER A 55 -10.28 -2.82 -8.13
C SER A 55 -11.25 -2.48 -9.24
N ASP A 56 -11.15 -3.25 -10.25
CA ASP A 56 -12.02 -3.44 -11.40
C ASP A 56 -13.52 -3.36 -11.08
N THR A 57 -13.88 -3.39 -9.84
CA THR A 57 -15.25 -3.37 -9.33
C THR A 57 -15.75 -2.01 -8.96
N THR A 58 -14.89 -1.08 -8.63
CA THR A 58 -15.31 0.20 -8.05
C THR A 58 -16.04 1.08 -9.05
N LEU A 59 -15.66 1.02 -10.31
CA LEU A 59 -16.23 1.87 -11.37
C LEU A 59 -17.70 1.58 -11.70
N PHE A 60 -18.15 0.33 -11.52
CA PHE A 60 -19.53 -0.05 -11.80
C PHE A 60 -20.47 0.07 -10.64
N TYR A 61 -19.94 0.19 -9.42
CA TYR A 61 -20.74 0.28 -8.19
C TYR A 61 -20.69 1.67 -7.56
N ARG A 62 -20.27 2.67 -8.30
CA ARG A 62 -20.16 4.05 -7.86
C ARG A 62 -21.42 4.58 -7.15
N ALA A 63 -22.58 4.26 -7.68
CA ALA A 63 -23.85 4.65 -7.08
C ALA A 63 -24.18 3.91 -5.76
N VAL A 64 -23.53 2.75 -5.52
CA VAL A 64 -23.75 1.90 -4.34
C VAL A 64 -22.64 2.09 -3.31
N GLN A 65 -21.46 2.53 -3.72
CA GLN A 65 -20.27 2.69 -2.89
C GLN A 65 -19.88 4.15 -2.66
N GLY A 66 -20.83 5.07 -2.78
CA GLY A 66 -20.54 6.49 -2.64
C GLY A 66 -19.91 6.82 -1.30
N ALA A 67 -18.79 7.56 -1.31
CA ALA A 67 -18.41 8.34 -0.15
C ALA A 67 -19.56 9.26 0.26
N GLU A 68 -19.68 9.57 1.53
CA GLU A 68 -20.73 10.49 1.98
C GLU A 68 -20.50 11.91 1.42
N ASP A 69 -19.23 12.27 1.12
CA ASP A 69 -18.87 13.50 0.43
C ASP A 69 -18.87 13.33 -1.10
N LEU A 70 -19.32 14.33 -1.82
CA LEU A 70 -19.39 14.32 -3.29
C LEU A 70 -18.01 14.27 -3.91
N TYR A 71 -17.05 15.03 -3.40
CA TYR A 71 -15.68 15.07 -3.95
C TYR A 71 -15.01 13.70 -3.89
N GLY A 72 -15.02 13.02 -2.75
CA GLY A 72 -14.43 11.68 -2.61
C GLY A 72 -15.13 10.63 -3.47
N ARG A 73 -16.46 10.74 -3.64
CA ARG A 73 -17.23 9.84 -4.50
C ARG A 73 -16.73 9.85 -5.95
N TYR A 74 -16.24 10.98 -6.44
CA TYR A 74 -15.81 11.13 -7.82
C TYR A 74 -14.31 10.94 -8.02
N THR A 75 -13.50 11.50 -7.15
CA THR A 75 -12.04 11.52 -7.35
C THR A 75 -11.41 10.15 -7.29
N ASP A 76 -12.02 9.21 -6.56
CA ASP A 76 -11.55 7.83 -6.51
C ASP A 76 -11.56 7.12 -7.88
N PHE A 77 -12.32 7.65 -8.86
CA PHE A 77 -12.57 6.98 -10.15
C PHE A 77 -12.22 7.81 -11.38
N ALA A 78 -12.35 9.12 -11.31
CA ALA A 78 -12.28 10.00 -12.47
C ALA A 78 -10.92 10.70 -12.61
N LEU A 79 -10.09 10.75 -11.59
CA LEU A 79 -8.76 11.32 -11.70
C LEU A 79 -7.80 10.38 -12.45
N PRO A 80 -6.79 10.93 -13.14
CA PRO A 80 -5.75 10.13 -13.75
C PRO A 80 -5.16 9.13 -12.73
N PRO A 81 -4.84 7.90 -13.14
CA PRO A 81 -4.24 6.89 -12.27
C PRO A 81 -2.76 7.19 -11.99
N VAL A 82 -2.44 8.44 -11.66
CA VAL A 82 -1.16 8.86 -11.11
C VAL A 82 -1.11 8.51 -9.61
N ALA A 83 0.08 8.43 -9.02
CA ALA A 83 0.21 8.20 -7.58
C ALA A 83 -0.50 9.32 -6.82
N LEU A 84 -1.74 9.08 -6.44
CA LEU A 84 -2.61 10.09 -5.84
C LEU A 84 -2.56 9.98 -4.33
N ARG A 85 -1.91 10.95 -3.69
CA ARG A 85 -2.01 11.19 -2.26
C ARG A 85 -3.05 12.28 -2.04
N ARG A 86 -4.25 11.91 -1.60
CA ARG A 86 -5.28 12.90 -1.29
C ARG A 86 -4.79 13.85 -0.20
N ARG A 87 -4.88 15.15 -0.42
CA ARG A 87 -4.41 16.21 0.49
C ARG A 87 -2.92 16.10 0.87
N GLY A 88 -2.12 15.42 0.05
CA GLY A 88 -0.71 15.15 0.36
C GLY A 88 -0.47 14.15 1.49
N LEU A 89 -1.50 13.46 1.98
CA LEU A 89 -1.41 12.52 3.09
C LEU A 89 -0.98 11.13 2.62
N ASP A 90 -0.24 10.43 3.47
CA ASP A 90 0.09 9.02 3.27
C ASP A 90 -1.16 8.13 3.45
N TYR A 91 -1.21 6.99 2.75
CA TYR A 91 -2.31 6.03 2.86
C TYR A 91 -2.49 5.46 4.29
N THR A 92 -1.44 5.49 5.13
CA THR A 92 -1.53 5.12 6.55
C THR A 92 -2.43 6.06 7.36
N SER A 93 -2.79 7.20 6.78
CA SER A 93 -3.75 8.14 7.36
C SER A 93 -5.21 7.71 7.20
N GLU A 94 -5.48 6.75 6.30
CA GLU A 94 -6.82 6.18 6.11
C GLU A 94 -7.12 5.11 7.16
N ARG A 95 -8.37 5.04 7.59
CA ARG A 95 -8.87 4.06 8.56
C ARG A 95 -9.96 3.18 7.93
N ASN A 96 -9.60 1.95 7.57
CA ASN A 96 -10.55 1.00 7.01
C ASN A 96 -10.91 -0.03 8.06
N THR A 97 -12.21 -0.25 8.31
CA THR A 97 -12.64 -1.11 9.42
C THR A 97 -13.87 -1.96 9.08
N LEU A 98 -13.95 -3.13 9.72
CA LEU A 98 -15.15 -3.95 9.85
C LEU A 98 -15.43 -4.15 11.34
N SER A 99 -16.55 -3.64 11.84
CA SER A 99 -16.90 -3.72 13.28
C SER A 99 -15.77 -3.23 14.21
N GLY A 100 -14.99 -2.24 13.75
CA GLY A 100 -13.83 -1.69 14.45
C GLY A 100 -12.50 -2.41 14.25
N ILE A 101 -12.48 -3.61 13.66
CA ILE A 101 -11.24 -4.30 13.30
C ILE A 101 -10.63 -3.66 12.06
N GLY A 102 -9.35 -3.29 12.12
CA GLY A 102 -8.62 -2.71 11.01
C GLY A 102 -8.53 -3.65 9.81
N LEU A 103 -8.83 -3.13 8.62
CA LEU A 103 -8.84 -3.87 7.37
C LEU A 103 -7.77 -3.41 6.39
N SER A 104 -7.16 -4.35 5.69
CA SER A 104 -6.43 -4.12 4.46
C SER A 104 -7.38 -4.21 3.25
N TYR A 105 -7.12 -3.43 2.20
CA TYR A 105 -7.88 -3.43 0.93
C TYR A 105 -8.02 -4.82 0.28
N ARG A 106 -7.10 -5.76 0.55
CA ARG A 106 -7.13 -7.13 0.02
C ARG A 106 -8.41 -7.89 0.34
N TYR A 107 -9.11 -7.51 1.40
CA TYR A 107 -10.36 -8.15 1.83
C TYR A 107 -11.61 -7.51 1.22
N PHE A 108 -11.53 -6.29 0.69
CA PHE A 108 -12.68 -5.48 0.24
C PHE A 108 -13.54 -6.18 -0.80
N THR A 109 -12.91 -6.77 -1.82
CA THR A 109 -13.64 -7.45 -2.89
C THR A 109 -14.51 -8.58 -2.34
N LEU A 110 -13.96 -9.38 -1.42
CA LEU A 110 -14.70 -10.50 -0.87
C LEU A 110 -15.77 -10.06 0.15
N LEU A 111 -15.48 -9.04 0.96
CA LEU A 111 -16.51 -8.44 1.84
C LEU A 111 -17.75 -8.02 1.04
N ARG A 112 -17.56 -7.35 -0.10
CA ARG A 112 -18.64 -6.99 -1.01
C ARG A 112 -19.37 -8.20 -1.60
N LEU A 113 -18.64 -9.25 -1.98
CA LEU A 113 -19.22 -10.49 -2.48
C LEU A 113 -20.04 -11.23 -1.42
N LEU A 114 -19.66 -11.12 -0.15
CA LEU A 114 -20.38 -11.69 0.99
C LEU A 114 -21.55 -10.81 1.45
N GLY A 115 -21.82 -9.68 0.78
CA GLY A 115 -22.94 -8.80 1.04
C GLY A 115 -22.68 -7.70 2.07
N ALA A 116 -21.42 -7.36 2.35
CA ALA A 116 -21.11 -6.20 3.17
C ALA A 116 -21.44 -4.90 2.44
N GLU A 117 -22.06 -3.98 3.16
CA GLU A 117 -22.23 -2.59 2.77
C GLU A 117 -20.96 -1.80 3.09
N GLU A 118 -20.62 -0.87 2.23
CA GLU A 118 -19.43 -0.04 2.32
C GLU A 118 -19.83 1.42 2.44
N SER A 119 -19.43 2.06 3.54
CA SER A 119 -19.54 3.52 3.74
C SER A 119 -18.15 4.11 3.71
N ARG A 120 -17.89 5.04 2.80
CA ARG A 120 -16.63 5.76 2.69
C ARG A 120 -16.73 7.14 3.27
N PHE A 121 -15.71 7.53 3.99
CA PHE A 121 -15.58 8.83 4.65
C PHE A 121 -14.30 9.50 4.15
N SER A 122 -14.36 10.75 3.85
CA SER A 122 -13.25 11.54 3.35
C SER A 122 -12.78 12.56 4.38
N GLY A 123 -11.49 12.92 4.31
CA GLY A 123 -10.93 13.97 5.17
C GLY A 123 -11.08 13.65 6.66
N LEU A 124 -11.70 14.55 7.41
CA LEU A 124 -11.90 14.38 8.86
C LEU A 124 -13.20 13.67 9.24
N GLN A 125 -13.98 13.24 8.25
CA GLN A 125 -15.21 12.49 8.50
C GLN A 125 -14.88 11.05 8.95
N SER A 126 -15.73 10.48 9.79
CA SER A 126 -15.64 9.07 10.22
C SER A 126 -17.00 8.50 10.51
N GLY A 127 -17.15 7.19 10.31
CA GLY A 127 -18.34 6.45 10.66
C GLY A 127 -18.53 6.24 12.16
N PRO A 128 -19.74 5.88 12.60
CA PRO A 128 -20.05 5.59 14.00
C PRO A 128 -19.13 4.50 14.57
N GLY A 129 -18.52 4.78 15.71
CA GLY A 129 -17.57 3.88 16.37
C GLY A 129 -16.24 3.70 15.65
N MET A 130 -15.95 4.45 14.59
CA MET A 130 -14.71 4.36 13.83
C MET A 130 -13.69 5.38 14.36
N LEU A 131 -12.46 4.95 14.68
CA LEU A 131 -11.38 5.85 15.08
C LEU A 131 -11.13 6.91 14.00
N PRO A 132 -11.27 8.21 14.28
CA PRO A 132 -11.05 9.26 13.30
C PRO A 132 -9.57 9.41 12.92
N GLY A 133 -9.33 9.85 11.68
CA GLY A 133 -8.01 10.17 11.15
C GLY A 133 -8.12 11.28 10.11
N PRO A 134 -6.98 11.87 9.65
CA PRO A 134 -6.99 12.97 8.69
C PRO A 134 -7.30 12.55 7.25
N GLY A 135 -7.19 11.27 6.94
CA GLY A 135 -7.40 10.70 5.59
C GLY A 135 -8.78 10.06 5.37
N GLY A 136 -9.68 10.13 6.36
CA GLY A 136 -10.95 9.42 6.31
C GLY A 136 -10.78 7.90 6.37
N GLY A 137 -11.58 7.16 5.60
CA GLY A 137 -11.48 5.69 5.51
C GLY A 137 -12.77 5.01 5.11
N THR A 138 -12.83 3.71 5.31
CA THR A 138 -13.96 2.88 4.90
C THR A 138 -14.51 2.07 6.07
N LEU A 139 -15.80 2.11 6.27
CA LEU A 139 -16.54 1.28 7.23
C LEU A 139 -17.34 0.22 6.49
N PHE A 140 -17.05 -1.04 6.77
CA PHE A 140 -17.85 -2.17 6.32
C PHE A 140 -18.83 -2.61 7.40
N ARG A 141 -20.07 -2.89 6.98
CA ARG A 141 -21.14 -3.45 7.82
C ARG A 141 -21.88 -4.52 7.05
N PHE A 142 -22.43 -5.48 7.76
CA PHE A 142 -23.33 -6.47 7.16
C PHE A 142 -24.77 -6.10 7.54
N PRO A 143 -25.64 -5.83 6.56
CA PRO A 143 -27.03 -5.54 6.82
C PRO A 143 -27.78 -6.76 7.35
N ASP A 144 -28.82 -6.53 8.14
CA ASP A 144 -29.67 -7.60 8.67
C ASP A 144 -30.60 -8.21 7.63
N GLY A 145 -30.84 -7.51 6.52
CA GLY A 145 -31.72 -7.91 5.42
C GLY A 145 -31.16 -9.06 4.56
N GLU A 146 -32.02 -9.63 3.74
CA GLU A 146 -31.61 -10.59 2.69
C GLU A 146 -31.40 -9.87 1.36
N PRO A 147 -30.36 -10.27 0.61
CA PRO A 147 -30.19 -9.74 -0.73
C PRO A 147 -31.32 -10.24 -1.64
N LEU A 148 -31.91 -9.36 -2.43
CA LEU A 148 -32.96 -9.69 -3.41
C LEU A 148 -32.49 -10.72 -4.44
N GLN A 149 -31.18 -10.75 -4.75
CA GLN A 149 -30.54 -11.67 -5.66
C GLN A 149 -29.33 -12.28 -4.97
N PRO A 150 -29.51 -13.43 -4.29
CA PRO A 150 -28.49 -13.99 -3.39
C PRO A 150 -27.29 -14.62 -4.11
N TYR A 151 -27.38 -14.87 -5.42
CA TYR A 151 -26.33 -15.54 -6.17
C TYR A 151 -25.74 -14.61 -7.23
N LEU A 152 -24.42 -14.66 -7.35
CA LEU A 152 -23.63 -13.95 -8.36
C LEU A 152 -22.67 -14.91 -9.04
N VAL A 153 -22.63 -14.87 -10.38
CA VAL A 153 -21.55 -15.41 -11.20
C VAL A 153 -21.07 -14.28 -12.12
N SER A 154 -19.76 -14.05 -12.15
CA SER A 154 -19.19 -12.99 -12.98
C SER A 154 -17.89 -13.45 -13.61
N VAL A 155 -17.70 -13.12 -14.90
CA VAL A 155 -16.48 -13.38 -15.67
C VAL A 155 -15.89 -12.04 -16.08
N ARG A 156 -14.57 -11.94 -16.10
CA ARG A 156 -13.84 -10.72 -16.37
C ARG A 156 -12.67 -10.97 -17.31
N PHE A 157 -12.44 -10.03 -18.21
CA PHE A 157 -11.30 -10.00 -19.11
C PHE A 157 -10.63 -8.64 -18.99
N ALA A 158 -9.31 -8.62 -18.93
CA ALA A 158 -8.50 -7.42 -18.82
C ALA A 158 -7.20 -7.60 -19.61
N ASP A 159 -6.56 -6.51 -19.96
CA ASP A 159 -5.23 -6.48 -20.59
C ASP A 159 -4.13 -6.01 -19.62
N ARG A 160 -4.50 -5.70 -18.38
CA ARG A 160 -3.65 -5.13 -17.35
C ARG A 160 -3.61 -6.01 -16.11
N ASN A 161 -2.42 -6.28 -15.58
CA ASN A 161 -2.11 -7.11 -14.41
C ASN A 161 -2.48 -8.60 -14.57
N TYR A 162 -3.59 -8.94 -15.18
CA TYR A 162 -4.07 -10.29 -15.48
C TYR A 162 -5.00 -10.29 -16.70
N CYS A 163 -5.18 -11.45 -17.33
CA CYS A 163 -6.04 -11.56 -18.51
C CYS A 163 -7.45 -12.03 -18.20
N PHE A 164 -7.61 -12.90 -17.20
CA PHE A 164 -8.88 -13.56 -16.90
C PHE A 164 -9.18 -13.55 -15.40
N GLY A 165 -10.46 -13.38 -15.05
CA GLY A 165 -10.95 -13.53 -13.69
C GLY A 165 -12.39 -14.00 -13.63
N THR A 166 -12.76 -14.59 -12.50
CA THR A 166 -14.14 -14.99 -12.22
C THR A 166 -14.48 -14.69 -10.76
N ARG A 167 -15.74 -14.42 -10.51
CA ARG A 167 -16.32 -14.23 -9.17
C ARG A 167 -17.57 -15.06 -9.04
N VAL A 168 -17.69 -15.69 -7.89
CA VAL A 168 -18.90 -16.39 -7.51
C VAL A 168 -19.24 -16.06 -6.07
N SER A 169 -20.53 -15.86 -5.79
CA SER A 169 -20.99 -15.76 -4.40
C SER A 169 -22.43 -16.25 -4.29
N GLY A 170 -22.80 -16.66 -3.08
CA GLY A 170 -24.15 -17.08 -2.77
C GLY A 170 -24.46 -16.97 -1.30
N THR A 171 -25.74 -16.71 -0.99
CA THR A 171 -26.26 -16.66 0.38
C THR A 171 -27.40 -17.66 0.52
N VAL A 172 -27.36 -18.49 1.56
CA VAL A 172 -28.35 -19.51 1.84
C VAL A 172 -28.78 -19.47 3.31
N ARG A 173 -30.03 -19.81 3.56
CA ARG A 173 -30.55 -20.09 4.91
C ARG A 173 -30.29 -21.55 5.28
N LEU A 174 -29.79 -21.74 6.48
CA LEU A 174 -29.58 -23.05 7.09
C LEU A 174 -30.64 -23.31 8.18
N PRO A 175 -30.83 -24.57 8.59
CA PRO A 175 -31.70 -24.89 9.72
C PRO A 175 -31.34 -24.11 10.99
N GLY A 176 -32.32 -23.85 11.84
CA GLY A 176 -32.12 -23.14 13.10
C GLY A 176 -31.88 -21.64 12.97
N GLY A 177 -32.23 -21.00 11.83
CA GLY A 177 -32.14 -19.54 11.66
C GLY A 177 -30.74 -19.04 11.30
N TRP A 178 -29.79 -19.93 11.03
CA TRP A 178 -28.47 -19.55 10.54
C TRP A 178 -28.50 -19.11 9.08
N ARG A 179 -27.65 -18.17 8.76
CA ARG A 179 -27.41 -17.67 7.39
C ARG A 179 -25.95 -17.90 7.03
N LEU A 180 -25.71 -18.50 5.88
CA LEU A 180 -24.36 -18.69 5.32
C LEU A 180 -24.25 -17.91 4.02
N ALA A 181 -23.34 -16.92 3.96
CA ALA A 181 -22.89 -16.30 2.74
C ALA A 181 -21.48 -16.84 2.42
N ALA A 182 -21.23 -17.26 1.18
CA ALA A 182 -19.94 -17.75 0.75
C ALA A 182 -19.59 -17.17 -0.63
N GLY A 183 -18.29 -16.99 -0.90
CA GLY A 183 -17.85 -16.46 -2.17
C GLY A 183 -16.37 -16.69 -2.45
N ALA A 184 -16.01 -16.52 -3.72
CA ALA A 184 -14.64 -16.58 -4.19
C ALA A 184 -14.40 -15.61 -5.35
N ASP A 185 -13.20 -15.05 -5.40
CA ASP A 185 -12.65 -14.22 -6.48
C ASP A 185 -11.37 -14.87 -6.98
N PHE A 186 -11.32 -15.18 -8.28
CA PHE A 186 -10.16 -15.76 -8.95
C PHE A 186 -9.65 -14.83 -10.04
N ARG A 187 -8.33 -14.71 -10.18
CA ARG A 187 -7.65 -13.93 -11.22
C ARG A 187 -6.40 -14.64 -11.68
N THR A 188 -6.17 -14.66 -12.99
CA THR A 188 -4.96 -15.28 -13.54
C THR A 188 -4.58 -14.64 -14.87
N GLY A 189 -3.28 -14.64 -15.15
CA GLY A 189 -2.70 -14.22 -16.41
C GLY A 189 -1.60 -13.18 -16.25
N ARG A 190 -1.00 -12.84 -17.39
CA ARG A 190 0.04 -11.82 -17.48
C ARG A 190 -0.56 -10.45 -17.79
N ASP A 191 0.19 -9.41 -17.52
CA ASP A 191 -0.04 -8.07 -18.07
C ASP A 191 0.30 -8.11 -19.57
N LEU A 192 -0.51 -7.45 -20.41
CA LEU A 192 -0.27 -7.42 -21.86
C LEU A 192 0.56 -6.21 -22.30
N HIS A 193 0.86 -5.29 -21.40
CA HIS A 193 1.62 -4.06 -21.67
C HIS A 193 3.02 -4.10 -21.06
N VAL A 194 3.19 -4.76 -19.91
CA VAL A 194 4.47 -4.79 -19.17
C VAL A 194 4.97 -6.21 -19.07
N GLU A 195 6.07 -6.51 -19.72
CA GLU A 195 6.65 -7.85 -19.69
C GLU A 195 7.14 -8.24 -18.28
N GLY A 196 6.99 -9.52 -17.97
CA GLY A 196 7.35 -10.09 -16.67
C GLY A 196 6.32 -9.82 -15.57
N VAL A 197 5.32 -8.94 -15.78
CA VAL A 197 4.24 -8.69 -14.83
C VAL A 197 3.11 -9.70 -15.02
N PHE A 198 2.63 -10.26 -13.92
CA PHE A 198 1.52 -11.21 -13.92
C PHE A 198 0.81 -11.23 -12.57
N THR A 199 -0.43 -11.72 -12.53
CA THR A 199 -1.17 -11.95 -11.29
C THR A 199 -1.86 -13.32 -11.33
N ASN A 200 -1.60 -14.14 -10.31
CA ASN A 200 -2.36 -15.34 -10.01
C ASN A 200 -2.88 -15.21 -8.58
N ALA A 201 -4.19 -15.12 -8.41
CA ALA A 201 -4.79 -14.85 -7.11
C ALA A 201 -6.12 -15.57 -6.93
N VAL A 202 -6.32 -16.08 -5.71
CA VAL A 202 -7.59 -16.62 -5.24
C VAL A 202 -7.90 -15.99 -3.89
N THR A 203 -9.10 -15.42 -3.75
CA THR A 203 -9.61 -15.00 -2.44
C THR A 203 -10.94 -15.68 -2.23
N ALA A 204 -11.04 -16.49 -1.20
CA ALA A 204 -12.26 -17.21 -0.86
C ALA A 204 -12.64 -16.97 0.60
N GLY A 205 -13.92 -17.13 0.93
CA GLY A 205 -14.34 -16.99 2.31
C GLY A 205 -15.84 -17.16 2.49
N PHE A 206 -16.23 -17.07 3.74
CA PHE A 206 -17.63 -17.20 4.14
C PHE A 206 -17.95 -16.32 5.34
N ARG A 207 -19.22 -16.01 5.50
CA ARG A 207 -19.81 -15.44 6.71
C ARG A 207 -20.96 -16.32 7.18
N LEU A 208 -20.89 -16.81 8.41
CA LEU A 208 -21.95 -17.50 9.11
C LEU A 208 -22.55 -16.53 10.14
N SER A 209 -23.86 -16.35 10.15
CA SER A 209 -24.51 -15.44 11.10
C SER A 209 -25.88 -15.95 11.53
N ARG A 210 -26.29 -15.56 12.74
CA ARG A 210 -27.60 -15.82 13.31
C ARG A 210 -28.02 -14.67 14.22
N THR A 211 -29.28 -14.25 14.10
CA THR A 211 -29.94 -13.39 15.06
C THR A 211 -30.93 -14.25 15.85
N PHE A 212 -30.92 -14.15 17.16
CA PHE A 212 -31.77 -14.91 18.09
C PHE A 212 -33.00 -14.07 18.49
N ASP A 213 -34.03 -14.71 18.96
CA ASP A 213 -35.31 -14.06 19.34
C ASP A 213 -35.15 -13.01 20.47
N GLY A 214 -34.10 -13.14 21.29
CA GLY A 214 -33.73 -12.17 22.33
C GLY A 214 -33.03 -10.91 21.83
N GLY A 215 -32.77 -10.79 20.51
CA GLY A 215 -32.05 -9.68 19.92
C GLY A 215 -30.54 -9.87 19.88
N ASP A 216 -30.01 -10.96 20.46
CA ASP A 216 -28.61 -11.33 20.31
C ASP A 216 -28.30 -11.65 18.86
N ALA A 217 -27.14 -11.21 18.38
CA ALA A 217 -26.63 -11.57 17.06
C ALA A 217 -25.20 -12.10 17.14
N LEU A 218 -24.95 -13.21 16.48
CA LEU A 218 -23.63 -13.83 16.41
C LEU A 218 -23.20 -13.95 14.94
N SER A 219 -21.97 -13.60 14.65
CA SER A 219 -21.41 -13.81 13.32
C SER A 219 -19.95 -14.24 13.35
N LEU A 220 -19.59 -15.09 12.39
CA LEU A 220 -18.23 -15.54 12.11
C LEU A 220 -17.93 -15.31 10.63
N LEU A 221 -16.92 -14.52 10.35
CA LEU A 221 -16.37 -14.26 9.01
C LEU A 221 -15.00 -14.91 8.91
N CYS A 222 -14.74 -15.59 7.82
CA CYS A 222 -13.40 -16.05 7.46
C CYS A 222 -13.12 -15.71 6.00
N ILE A 223 -11.96 -15.08 5.73
CA ILE A 223 -11.48 -14.72 4.39
C ILE A 223 -10.05 -15.18 4.23
N VAL A 224 -9.76 -15.91 3.17
CA VAL A 224 -8.44 -16.44 2.85
C VAL A 224 -7.99 -15.89 1.49
N PRO A 225 -7.18 -14.81 1.45
CA PRO A 225 -6.54 -14.35 0.23
C PRO A 225 -5.23 -15.11 0.01
N VAL A 226 -5.03 -15.58 -1.22
CA VAL A 226 -3.78 -16.15 -1.70
C VAL A 226 -3.44 -15.49 -3.02
N SER A 227 -2.23 -14.91 -3.13
CA SER A 227 -1.82 -14.25 -4.36
C SER A 227 -0.33 -14.45 -4.67
N MET A 228 -0.02 -14.46 -5.95
CA MET A 228 1.32 -14.41 -6.51
C MET A 228 1.34 -13.40 -7.64
N GLN A 229 2.25 -12.41 -7.54
CA GLN A 229 2.32 -11.30 -8.49
C GLN A 229 3.77 -11.06 -8.90
N GLY A 230 4.03 -10.99 -10.21
CA GLY A 230 5.27 -10.46 -10.75
C GLY A 230 5.22 -8.94 -10.78
N MET A 231 6.26 -8.29 -10.26
CA MET A 231 6.28 -6.85 -10.07
C MET A 231 7.04 -6.15 -11.21
N ARG A 232 6.69 -4.89 -11.45
CA ARG A 232 7.45 -3.93 -12.25
C ARG A 232 8.33 -3.09 -11.32
N LEU A 233 9.55 -2.81 -11.73
CA LEU A 233 10.45 -1.87 -11.05
C LEU A 233 10.47 -0.51 -11.76
N SER A 234 10.74 0.54 -11.00
CA SER A 234 11.08 1.86 -11.53
C SER A 234 12.51 1.84 -12.08
N THR A 235 12.78 2.68 -13.08
CA THR A 235 14.13 2.84 -13.64
C THR A 235 14.44 4.31 -13.98
N SER A 236 15.65 4.58 -14.49
CA SER A 236 16.10 5.91 -14.86
C SER A 236 15.55 6.33 -16.23
N GLU A 237 15.51 7.62 -16.49
CA GLU A 237 15.13 8.16 -17.80
C GLU A 237 16.08 7.68 -18.92
N GLU A 238 17.36 7.49 -18.60
CA GLU A 238 18.35 6.93 -19.55
C GLU A 238 17.94 5.53 -20.04
N ALA A 239 17.53 4.64 -19.13
CA ALA A 239 17.10 3.29 -19.52
C ALA A 239 15.83 3.31 -20.40
N PHE A 240 14.86 4.19 -20.09
CA PHE A 240 13.69 4.37 -20.93
C PHE A 240 14.02 4.94 -22.31
N ALA A 241 14.96 5.89 -22.39
CA ALA A 241 15.39 6.48 -23.65
C ALA A 241 16.16 5.48 -24.53
N LEU A 242 17.02 4.66 -23.93
CA LEU A 242 17.80 3.65 -24.63
C LEU A 242 16.93 2.52 -25.19
N THR A 243 15.95 2.04 -24.43
CA THR A 243 15.03 0.99 -24.89
C THR A 243 13.90 1.52 -25.80
N GLY A 244 13.67 2.85 -25.80
CA GLY A 244 12.52 3.45 -26.47
C GLY A 244 11.17 3.02 -25.89
N ASP A 245 11.15 2.33 -24.74
CA ASP A 245 9.95 1.80 -24.11
C ASP A 245 9.73 2.43 -22.73
N ARG A 246 8.67 3.22 -22.59
CA ARG A 246 8.24 3.81 -21.30
C ARG A 246 7.72 2.77 -20.31
N LEU A 247 7.48 1.55 -20.74
CA LEU A 247 7.01 0.44 -19.90
C LEU A 247 8.11 -0.57 -19.59
N TYR A 248 9.35 -0.29 -19.98
CA TYR A 248 10.49 -1.13 -19.68
C TYR A 248 10.53 -1.56 -18.20
N ASN A 249 10.80 -2.84 -17.98
CA ASN A 249 10.85 -3.46 -16.66
C ASN A 249 12.16 -4.23 -16.49
N PRO A 250 13.12 -3.78 -15.67
CA PRO A 250 14.41 -4.46 -15.49
C PRO A 250 14.31 -5.72 -14.61
N ALA A 251 13.14 -6.06 -14.07
CA ALA A 251 12.99 -7.14 -13.09
C ALA A 251 12.88 -8.54 -13.69
N TRP A 252 12.83 -8.68 -15.00
CA TRP A 252 12.58 -9.95 -15.67
C TRP A 252 13.64 -10.31 -16.72
N GLY A 253 13.58 -11.51 -17.23
CA GLY A 253 14.37 -12.01 -18.34
C GLY A 253 13.97 -13.43 -18.70
N PHE A 254 14.64 -14.02 -19.68
CA PHE A 254 14.39 -15.39 -20.07
C PHE A 254 15.28 -16.38 -19.32
N GLN A 255 14.67 -17.49 -18.90
CA GLN A 255 15.36 -18.69 -18.46
C GLN A 255 14.96 -19.84 -19.38
N SER A 256 15.88 -20.33 -20.19
CA SER A 256 15.61 -21.41 -21.18
C SER A 256 14.34 -21.11 -22.00
N GLY A 257 14.21 -19.87 -22.48
CA GLY A 257 13.09 -19.40 -23.29
C GLY A 257 11.79 -19.13 -22.54
N ARG A 258 11.76 -19.22 -21.22
CA ARG A 258 10.57 -18.91 -20.39
C ARG A 258 10.78 -17.60 -19.63
N VAL A 259 9.74 -16.76 -19.64
CA VAL A 259 9.73 -15.51 -18.85
C VAL A 259 9.84 -15.81 -17.35
N ARG A 260 10.82 -15.21 -16.70
CA ARG A 260 11.04 -15.29 -15.26
C ARG A 260 11.25 -13.91 -14.68
N ASN A 261 10.49 -13.56 -13.63
CA ASN A 261 10.62 -12.30 -12.91
C ASN A 261 11.36 -12.52 -11.58
N SER A 262 12.34 -11.67 -11.28
CA SER A 262 13.13 -11.72 -10.05
C SER A 262 12.36 -11.16 -8.84
N ARG A 263 11.36 -10.30 -9.09
CA ARG A 263 10.58 -9.61 -8.08
C ARG A 263 9.15 -10.16 -8.06
N VAL A 264 8.95 -11.24 -7.33
CA VAL A 264 7.64 -11.90 -7.20
C VAL A 264 7.17 -11.79 -5.77
N ARG A 265 6.01 -11.17 -5.61
CA ARG A 265 5.30 -11.07 -4.33
C ARG A 265 4.31 -12.24 -4.19
N ARG A 266 4.30 -12.86 -3.02
CA ARG A 266 3.35 -13.93 -2.66
C ARG A 266 2.77 -13.64 -1.30
N GLU A 267 1.46 -13.68 -1.20
CA GLU A 267 0.75 -13.35 0.03
C GLU A 267 -0.27 -14.45 0.38
N MET A 268 -0.34 -14.77 1.66
CA MET A 268 -1.38 -15.57 2.25
C MET A 268 -1.64 -15.05 3.67
N LEU A 269 -2.66 -14.21 3.82
CA LEU A 269 -3.01 -13.53 5.09
C LEU A 269 -4.50 -13.76 5.40
N PRO A 270 -4.88 -14.93 5.92
CA PRO A 270 -6.25 -15.18 6.38
C PRO A 270 -6.69 -14.18 7.44
N LEU A 271 -7.93 -13.71 7.31
CA LEU A 271 -8.64 -12.87 8.28
C LEU A 271 -9.83 -13.65 8.84
N THR A 272 -9.93 -13.71 10.16
CA THR A 272 -11.11 -14.23 10.86
C THR A 272 -11.66 -13.14 11.77
N VAL A 273 -12.97 -12.90 11.71
CA VAL A 273 -13.66 -11.94 12.59
C VAL A 273 -14.87 -12.65 13.20
N ALA A 274 -14.89 -12.72 14.53
CA ALA A 274 -16.04 -13.16 15.31
C ALA A 274 -16.68 -11.92 15.97
N ALA A 275 -17.98 -11.73 15.81
CA ALA A 275 -18.70 -10.63 16.42
C ALA A 275 -19.96 -11.15 17.14
N TRP A 276 -20.15 -10.65 18.33
CA TRP A 276 -21.35 -10.87 19.16
C TRP A 276 -21.94 -9.51 19.53
N GLU A 277 -23.21 -9.37 19.22
CA GLU A 277 -24.01 -8.20 19.59
C GLU A 277 -25.14 -8.62 20.50
N THR A 278 -25.33 -7.93 21.61
CA THR A 278 -26.36 -8.24 22.60
C THR A 278 -26.97 -6.97 23.19
N PRO A 279 -28.29 -6.87 23.28
CA PRO A 279 -28.96 -5.82 24.01
C PRO A 279 -28.75 -6.06 25.53
N LEU A 280 -28.13 -5.12 26.22
CA LEU A 280 -27.98 -5.16 27.68
C LEU A 280 -29.14 -4.48 28.40
N ALA A 281 -29.75 -3.48 27.74
CA ALA A 281 -30.91 -2.75 28.19
C ALA A 281 -31.69 -2.24 26.96
N PRO A 282 -32.92 -1.76 27.12
CA PRO A 282 -33.70 -1.23 25.98
C PRO A 282 -33.01 -0.12 25.18
N SER A 283 -32.10 0.62 25.79
CA SER A 283 -31.36 1.71 25.18
C SER A 283 -29.85 1.43 25.02
N THR A 284 -29.34 0.25 25.42
CA THR A 284 -27.92 -0.04 25.43
C THR A 284 -27.63 -1.41 24.83
N ALA A 285 -26.77 -1.44 23.82
CA ALA A 285 -26.26 -2.65 23.21
C ALA A 285 -24.74 -2.76 23.40
N LEU A 286 -24.26 -3.98 23.56
CA LEU A 286 -22.83 -4.34 23.56
C LEU A 286 -22.49 -5.02 22.25
N HIS A 287 -21.42 -4.54 21.60
CA HIS A 287 -20.82 -5.16 20.43
C HIS A 287 -19.40 -5.65 20.82
N LEU A 288 -19.23 -6.94 20.94
CA LEU A 288 -17.94 -7.56 21.21
C LEU A 288 -17.37 -8.15 19.91
N THR A 289 -16.19 -7.72 19.51
CA THR A 289 -15.55 -8.17 18.26
C THR A 289 -14.16 -8.67 18.50
N LEU A 290 -13.86 -9.87 18.01
CA LEU A 290 -12.52 -10.45 17.96
C LEU A 290 -12.10 -10.61 16.50
N GLY A 291 -11.04 -9.93 16.10
CA GLY A 291 -10.41 -10.08 14.80
C GLY A 291 -9.04 -10.73 14.92
N ALA A 292 -8.69 -11.64 14.02
CA ALA A 292 -7.37 -12.24 13.98
C ALA A 292 -6.90 -12.40 12.53
N THR A 293 -5.63 -12.09 12.29
CA THR A 293 -4.93 -12.33 11.03
C THR A 293 -3.67 -13.12 11.33
N ALA A 294 -3.45 -14.23 10.63
CA ALA A 294 -2.23 -15.00 10.77
C ALA A 294 -1.80 -15.48 9.39
N GLY A 295 -0.54 -15.26 9.04
CA GLY A 295 -0.08 -15.69 7.71
C GLY A 295 1.32 -15.21 7.40
N LYS A 296 1.60 -15.19 6.14
CA LYS A 296 2.94 -14.86 5.66
C LYS A 296 2.85 -14.06 4.36
N ASN A 297 3.76 -13.09 4.22
CA ASN A 297 4.08 -12.39 2.97
C ASN A 297 5.47 -12.82 2.50
N ARG A 298 5.75 -12.86 1.19
CA ARG A 298 7.06 -13.11 0.58
C ARG A 298 7.32 -12.15 -0.56
N TYR A 299 8.54 -11.69 -0.64
CA TYR A 299 9.00 -10.87 -1.74
C TYR A 299 10.35 -11.42 -2.23
N SER A 300 10.41 -11.89 -3.48
CA SER A 300 11.65 -12.43 -4.01
C SER A 300 12.61 -11.34 -4.46
N SER A 301 13.89 -11.60 -4.33
CA SER A 301 14.98 -10.73 -4.74
C SER A 301 16.15 -11.57 -5.20
N LEU A 302 16.87 -11.15 -6.25
CA LEU A 302 18.18 -11.71 -6.55
C LEU A 302 19.19 -11.21 -5.52
N GLY A 303 19.93 -12.14 -4.93
CA GLY A 303 21.14 -11.91 -4.16
C GLY A 303 22.36 -12.25 -4.99
N TRP A 304 23.49 -11.58 -4.74
CA TRP A 304 24.78 -11.87 -5.33
C TRP A 304 25.85 -11.84 -4.23
N TYR A 305 26.83 -12.73 -4.35
CA TYR A 305 27.84 -13.02 -3.35
C TYR A 305 29.19 -12.98 -4.06
N ASP A 306 30.01 -11.98 -3.76
CA ASP A 306 31.27 -11.72 -4.45
C ASP A 306 31.11 -11.74 -6.00
N ALA A 307 30.11 -11.06 -6.48
CA ALA A 307 29.76 -11.01 -7.89
C ALA A 307 29.14 -9.65 -8.26
N ARG A 308 29.08 -9.34 -9.54
CA ARG A 308 28.43 -8.13 -10.04
C ARG A 308 26.90 -8.22 -9.86
N THR A 309 26.26 -7.07 -9.59
CA THR A 309 24.80 -7.02 -9.56
C THR A 309 24.20 -7.56 -10.85
N PRO A 310 23.19 -8.46 -10.76
CA PRO A 310 22.56 -9.03 -11.95
C PRO A 310 21.49 -8.14 -12.59
N MET A 311 21.28 -6.92 -12.05
CA MET A 311 20.23 -6.03 -12.52
C MET A 311 20.71 -5.23 -13.73
N PRO A 312 20.01 -5.30 -14.88
CA PRO A 312 20.46 -4.71 -16.14
C PRO A 312 20.53 -3.17 -16.09
N ASP A 313 19.59 -2.52 -15.39
CA ASP A 313 19.50 -1.06 -15.29
C ASP A 313 20.36 -0.44 -14.18
N ASN A 314 21.34 -1.20 -13.67
CA ASN A 314 22.35 -0.64 -12.77
C ASN A 314 23.15 0.44 -13.51
N TYR A 315 23.32 1.61 -12.89
CA TYR A 315 24.02 2.75 -13.52
C TYR A 315 25.42 2.40 -14.05
N ARG A 316 26.11 1.40 -13.44
CA ARG A 316 27.46 0.94 -13.89
C ARG A 316 27.45 0.26 -15.24
N TYR A 317 26.27 -0.19 -15.71
CA TYR A 317 26.11 -0.86 -17.01
C TYR A 317 25.50 0.05 -18.07
N LEU A 318 25.10 1.27 -17.69
CA LEU A 318 24.53 2.23 -18.62
C LEU A 318 25.64 3.00 -19.39
N PRO A 319 25.37 3.40 -20.64
CA PRO A 319 26.34 4.13 -21.48
C PRO A 319 26.85 5.42 -20.85
N SER A 320 26.04 6.14 -20.07
CA SER A 320 26.46 7.34 -19.34
C SER A 320 27.58 7.09 -18.34
N HIS A 321 27.75 5.87 -17.87
CA HIS A 321 28.82 5.48 -16.95
C HIS A 321 29.98 4.77 -17.67
N THR A 322 29.66 3.83 -18.56
CA THR A 322 30.69 3.02 -19.26
C THR A 322 31.45 3.84 -20.29
N GLY A 323 30.82 4.83 -20.92
CA GLY A 323 31.37 5.58 -22.05
C GLY A 323 31.58 4.71 -23.28
N ASP A 324 31.07 3.47 -23.29
CA ASP A 324 31.32 2.47 -24.30
C ASP A 324 30.21 2.47 -25.37
N ARG A 325 30.63 2.66 -26.61
CA ARG A 325 29.73 2.70 -27.78
C ARG A 325 29.11 1.33 -28.10
N ALA A 326 29.79 0.24 -27.75
CA ALA A 326 29.23 -1.09 -27.94
C ALA A 326 28.06 -1.33 -26.96
N THR A 327 28.21 -0.92 -25.70
CA THR A 327 27.14 -0.93 -24.71
C THR A 327 25.93 -0.10 -25.15
N GLU A 328 26.17 1.13 -25.65
CA GLU A 328 25.08 1.97 -26.18
C GLU A 328 24.36 1.29 -27.34
N THR A 329 25.08 0.71 -28.29
CA THR A 329 24.50 -0.01 -29.42
C THR A 329 23.69 -1.22 -28.99
N ALA A 330 24.16 -1.97 -28.01
CA ALA A 330 23.46 -3.13 -27.47
C ALA A 330 22.12 -2.72 -26.81
N TRP A 331 22.12 -1.65 -26.00
CA TRP A 331 20.90 -1.12 -25.42
C TRP A 331 19.91 -0.60 -26.47
N LEU A 332 20.39 0.16 -27.47
CA LEU A 332 19.55 0.69 -28.55
C LEU A 332 18.97 -0.40 -29.47
N SER A 333 19.62 -1.55 -29.55
CA SER A 333 19.12 -2.72 -30.31
C SER A 333 18.27 -3.67 -29.49
N ASP A 334 18.00 -3.34 -28.21
CA ASP A 334 17.28 -4.17 -27.24
C ASP A 334 17.90 -5.57 -27.10
N ASP A 335 19.23 -5.64 -27.01
CA ASP A 335 19.94 -6.90 -26.80
C ASP A 335 19.58 -7.46 -25.41
N PRO A 336 18.95 -8.65 -25.33
CA PRO A 336 18.50 -9.24 -24.07
C PRO A 336 19.59 -9.45 -23.03
N HIS A 337 20.87 -9.61 -23.45
CA HIS A 337 21.98 -9.73 -22.51
C HIS A 337 22.28 -8.43 -21.76
N TYR A 338 21.85 -7.29 -22.29
CA TYR A 338 22.04 -5.98 -21.68
C TYR A 338 20.77 -5.39 -21.08
N THR A 339 19.61 -5.67 -21.66
CA THR A 339 18.34 -5.06 -21.28
C THR A 339 17.51 -5.92 -20.33
N GLN A 340 17.88 -7.18 -20.11
CA GLN A 340 17.15 -8.14 -19.29
C GLN A 340 18.06 -8.87 -18.30
N ILE A 341 17.48 -9.54 -17.31
CA ILE A 341 18.22 -10.45 -16.44
C ILE A 341 18.58 -11.72 -17.23
N ASP A 342 19.86 -11.95 -17.45
CA ASP A 342 20.35 -13.17 -18.12
C ASP A 342 20.38 -14.34 -17.14
N TRP A 343 19.23 -14.98 -16.91
CA TRP A 343 19.10 -16.09 -15.97
C TRP A 343 19.97 -17.30 -16.33
N ASP A 344 20.16 -17.57 -17.62
CA ASP A 344 20.94 -18.71 -18.07
C ASP A 344 22.43 -18.48 -17.81
N GLU A 345 22.92 -17.24 -17.93
CA GLU A 345 24.27 -16.84 -17.56
C GLU A 345 24.49 -16.92 -16.05
N LEU A 346 23.54 -16.46 -15.21
CA LEU A 346 23.64 -16.59 -13.74
C LEU A 346 23.76 -18.06 -13.33
N ILE A 347 22.98 -18.94 -13.94
CA ILE A 347 23.05 -20.39 -13.71
C ILE A 347 24.38 -20.96 -14.18
N ARG A 348 24.90 -20.50 -15.32
CA ARG A 348 26.19 -20.93 -15.84
C ARG A 348 27.35 -20.55 -14.88
N GLN A 349 27.33 -19.32 -14.36
CA GLN A 349 28.34 -18.85 -13.41
C GLN A 349 28.32 -19.66 -12.10
N ASN A 350 27.14 -19.92 -11.55
CA ASN A 350 27.00 -20.77 -10.37
C ASN A 350 27.58 -22.19 -10.57
N ARG A 351 27.32 -22.80 -11.72
CA ARG A 351 27.88 -24.12 -12.05
C ARG A 351 29.40 -24.10 -12.15
N MET A 352 29.98 -23.01 -12.63
CA MET A 352 31.42 -22.82 -12.71
C MET A 352 32.08 -22.57 -11.35
N ALA A 353 31.34 -22.10 -10.36
CA ALA A 353 31.81 -21.79 -9.02
C ALA A 353 31.97 -23.04 -8.10
N GLY A 354 31.86 -24.25 -8.64
CA GLY A 354 32.17 -25.47 -7.90
C GLY A 354 31.18 -25.87 -6.83
N GLY A 355 29.89 -25.53 -7.01
CA GLY A 355 28.80 -25.87 -6.09
C GLY A 355 28.42 -24.77 -5.11
N HIS A 356 29.23 -23.74 -4.91
CA HIS A 356 28.93 -22.57 -4.15
C HIS A 356 28.15 -21.56 -5.03
N ALA A 357 26.99 -21.02 -4.55
CA ALA A 357 26.25 -20.06 -5.34
C ALA A 357 26.85 -18.65 -5.21
N VAL A 358 27.18 -18.03 -6.34
CA VAL A 358 27.52 -16.61 -6.45
C VAL A 358 26.29 -15.76 -6.76
N TYR A 359 25.21 -16.39 -7.27
CA TYR A 359 23.89 -15.79 -7.43
C TYR A 359 22.83 -16.70 -6.84
N ALA A 360 21.87 -16.12 -6.14
CA ALA A 360 20.74 -16.87 -5.60
C ALA A 360 19.45 -16.05 -5.66
N LEU A 361 18.34 -16.72 -5.79
CA LEU A 361 17.03 -16.10 -5.59
C LEU A 361 16.59 -16.30 -4.15
N GLU A 362 16.38 -15.20 -3.44
CA GLU A 362 16.05 -15.16 -2.03
C GLU A 362 14.58 -14.76 -1.86
N ASP A 363 13.89 -15.30 -0.85
CA ASP A 363 12.62 -14.75 -0.37
C ASP A 363 12.86 -13.99 0.95
N ARG A 364 12.43 -12.75 1.00
CA ARG A 364 12.38 -11.93 2.23
C ARG A 364 11.02 -12.14 2.86
N VAL A 365 10.97 -12.69 4.09
CA VAL A 365 9.77 -13.28 4.73
C VAL A 365 9.26 -12.42 5.89
N GLU A 366 8.00 -11.99 5.83
CA GLU A 366 7.25 -11.46 6.98
C GLU A 366 6.16 -12.47 7.38
N ARG A 367 6.32 -13.10 8.54
CA ARG A 367 5.26 -13.88 9.17
C ARG A 367 4.50 -12.99 10.14
N CYS A 368 3.23 -12.72 9.84
CA CYS A 368 2.35 -11.88 10.64
C CYS A 368 1.48 -12.72 11.56
N TRP A 369 1.28 -12.24 12.77
CA TRP A 369 0.20 -12.63 13.66
C TRP A 369 -0.34 -11.37 14.32
N ASP A 370 -1.61 -11.08 14.10
CA ASP A 370 -2.30 -9.91 14.64
C ASP A 370 -3.63 -10.36 15.23
N ALA A 371 -3.93 -9.91 16.44
CA ALA A 371 -5.22 -10.15 17.09
C ALA A 371 -5.73 -8.87 17.74
N THR A 372 -7.00 -8.54 17.51
CA THR A 372 -7.66 -7.37 18.08
C THR A 372 -8.95 -7.80 18.76
N LEU A 373 -9.07 -7.47 20.04
CA LEU A 373 -10.31 -7.59 20.81
C LEU A 373 -10.87 -6.20 21.05
N ARG A 374 -12.13 -5.99 20.72
CA ARG A 374 -12.83 -4.72 20.92
C ARG A 374 -14.18 -4.92 21.57
N ALA A 375 -14.46 -4.13 22.59
CA ALA A 375 -15.78 -3.99 23.21
C ALA A 375 -16.31 -2.58 22.96
N LEU A 376 -17.48 -2.46 22.36
CA LEU A 376 -18.16 -1.21 22.08
C LEU A 376 -19.56 -1.25 22.68
N PHE A 377 -19.84 -0.32 23.58
CA PHE A 377 -21.17 -0.05 24.09
C PHE A 377 -21.80 1.08 23.28
N THR A 378 -23.03 0.88 22.84
CA THR A 378 -23.86 1.91 22.19
C THR A 378 -25.08 2.16 23.05
N THR A 379 -25.24 3.39 23.54
CA THR A 379 -26.34 3.81 24.41
C THR A 379 -27.10 4.95 23.75
N GLU A 380 -28.37 4.74 23.44
CA GLU A 380 -29.31 5.78 23.02
C GLU A 380 -29.89 6.44 24.28
N VAL A 381 -29.33 7.60 24.65
CA VAL A 381 -29.81 8.33 25.84
C VAL A 381 -31.21 8.88 25.60
N ASP A 382 -31.41 9.44 24.41
CA ASP A 382 -32.68 9.87 23.88
C ASP A 382 -32.67 9.85 22.34
N ARG A 383 -33.74 10.37 21.70
CA ARG A 383 -33.81 10.41 20.22
C ARG A 383 -32.78 11.32 19.55
N ARG A 384 -32.02 12.13 20.31
CA ARG A 384 -31.07 13.12 19.82
C ARG A 384 -29.65 12.79 20.20
N LEU A 385 -29.42 12.06 21.30
CA LEU A 385 -28.08 11.78 21.84
C LEU A 385 -27.79 10.30 21.86
N THR A 386 -26.79 9.89 21.11
CA THR A 386 -26.22 8.55 21.13
C THR A 386 -24.80 8.61 21.68
N LEU A 387 -24.50 7.80 22.67
CA LEU A 387 -23.18 7.63 23.24
C LEU A 387 -22.61 6.28 22.78
N ARG A 388 -21.33 6.30 22.38
CA ARG A 388 -20.56 5.09 22.09
C ARG A 388 -19.27 5.14 22.89
N TYR A 389 -18.99 4.10 23.63
CA TYR A 389 -17.79 4.05 24.45
C TYR A 389 -17.28 2.61 24.57
N GLY A 390 -16.01 2.47 24.83
CA GLY A 390 -15.45 1.13 24.93
C GLY A 390 -13.94 1.09 25.00
N ALA A 391 -13.40 -0.11 24.76
CA ALA A 391 -11.98 -0.37 24.78
C ALA A 391 -11.58 -1.34 23.67
N GLU A 392 -10.31 -1.24 23.28
CA GLU A 392 -9.69 -2.08 22.27
C GLU A 392 -8.30 -2.50 22.74
N VAL A 393 -7.96 -3.76 22.55
CA VAL A 393 -6.61 -4.30 22.76
C VAL A 393 -6.16 -4.97 21.46
N ARG A 394 -4.95 -4.62 20.99
CA ARG A 394 -4.34 -5.21 19.81
C ARG A 394 -2.96 -5.77 20.14
N LEU A 395 -2.72 -6.97 19.70
CA LEU A 395 -1.46 -7.71 19.78
C LEU A 395 -0.98 -7.96 18.35
N ASP A 396 0.22 -7.49 17.99
CA ASP A 396 0.80 -7.63 16.66
C ASP A 396 2.25 -8.14 16.81
N ASP A 397 2.56 -9.30 16.21
CA ASP A 397 3.87 -9.89 16.12
C ASP A 397 4.23 -10.14 14.66
N ARG A 398 5.32 -9.53 14.20
CA ARG A 398 5.82 -9.66 12.83
C ARG A 398 7.24 -10.20 12.86
N ARG A 399 7.41 -11.46 12.44
CA ARG A 399 8.71 -12.09 12.31
C ARG A 399 9.23 -11.95 10.89
N HIS A 400 10.42 -11.37 10.77
CA HIS A 400 11.12 -11.10 9.53
C HIS A 400 12.35 -11.98 9.43
N TYR A 401 12.53 -12.66 8.28
CA TYR A 401 13.70 -13.50 8.00
C TYR A 401 13.91 -13.66 6.50
N LYS A 402 15.13 -14.04 6.06
CA LYS A 402 15.38 -14.50 4.70
C LYS A 402 15.18 -16.01 4.61
N GLU A 403 14.73 -16.49 3.45
CA GLU A 403 14.61 -17.90 3.11
C GLU A 403 15.20 -18.13 1.70
N MET A 404 16.06 -19.13 1.55
CA MET A 404 16.66 -19.47 0.26
C MET A 404 15.60 -20.09 -0.64
N ARG A 405 15.32 -19.42 -1.78
CA ARG A 405 14.30 -19.88 -2.70
C ARG A 405 14.85 -20.77 -3.81
N ASP A 406 15.95 -20.35 -4.43
CA ASP A 406 16.54 -21.04 -5.58
C ASP A 406 18.03 -20.69 -5.67
N LEU A 407 18.87 -21.70 -5.63
CA LEU A 407 20.33 -21.57 -5.72
C LEU A 407 20.83 -21.46 -7.16
N LEU A 408 19.93 -21.34 -8.15
CA LEU A 408 20.26 -21.16 -9.57
C LEU A 408 21.31 -22.15 -10.09
N GLY A 409 21.14 -23.44 -9.76
CA GLY A 409 22.01 -24.52 -10.24
C GLY A 409 23.25 -24.78 -9.42
N ALA A 410 23.45 -24.08 -8.30
CA ALA A 410 24.45 -24.41 -7.28
C ALA A 410 23.88 -25.31 -6.18
N ASP A 411 24.73 -25.82 -5.30
CA ASP A 411 24.37 -26.74 -4.22
C ASP A 411 24.04 -26.01 -2.92
N HIS A 412 24.75 -24.92 -2.61
CA HIS A 412 24.66 -24.20 -1.33
C HIS A 412 25.30 -22.81 -1.39
N ILE A 413 25.04 -22.02 -0.31
CA ILE A 413 25.88 -20.87 0.11
C ILE A 413 26.27 -21.05 1.57
N VAL A 414 27.27 -20.30 2.05
CA VAL A 414 27.57 -20.14 3.47
C VAL A 414 26.84 -18.93 4.01
N ASP A 415 26.27 -19.01 5.25
CA ASP A 415 25.48 -17.93 5.88
C ASP A 415 26.41 -16.83 6.44
N ILE A 416 26.95 -16.01 5.54
CA ILE A 416 27.83 -14.89 5.84
C ILE A 416 27.23 -13.58 5.33
N ASP A 417 27.72 -12.45 5.81
CA ASP A 417 27.29 -11.14 5.32
C ASP A 417 27.84 -10.89 3.92
N GLN A 418 26.97 -10.90 2.92
CA GLN A 418 27.32 -10.79 1.50
C GLN A 418 27.94 -9.43 1.12
N TYR A 419 27.72 -8.38 1.92
CA TYR A 419 28.18 -7.03 1.61
C TYR A 419 29.58 -6.72 2.12
N LEU A 420 30.16 -7.61 2.93
CA LEU A 420 31.43 -7.43 3.60
C LEU A 420 32.46 -8.51 3.23
N ILE A 421 32.17 -9.32 2.22
CA ILE A 421 33.02 -10.44 1.79
C ILE A 421 34.42 -9.94 1.35
N ASP A 422 34.49 -8.78 0.67
CA ASP A 422 35.73 -8.20 0.12
C ASP A 422 36.24 -7.01 0.92
N ASP A 423 35.71 -6.76 2.14
CA ASP A 423 36.17 -5.64 2.95
C ASP A 423 37.43 -6.00 3.71
N ASP A 424 38.59 -5.48 3.29
CA ASP A 424 39.89 -5.69 3.92
C ASP A 424 39.92 -5.30 5.42
N THR A 425 39.00 -4.45 5.88
CA THR A 425 38.91 -3.98 7.26
C THR A 425 38.38 -5.07 8.20
N TYR A 426 37.53 -5.96 7.70
CA TYR A 426 36.84 -6.97 8.51
C TYR A 426 37.39 -8.39 8.29
N GLY A 427 38.42 -8.54 7.46
CA GLY A 427 39.11 -9.79 7.25
C GLY A 427 38.16 -10.85 6.64
N THR A 428 38.11 -11.98 7.23
CA THR A 428 37.37 -13.12 6.73
C THR A 428 35.96 -13.18 7.31
N LEU A 429 34.99 -13.29 6.43
CA LEU A 429 33.72 -13.99 6.65
C LEU A 429 32.97 -13.61 7.94
N LEU A 430 32.21 -12.52 7.89
CA LEU A 430 31.35 -12.13 9.00
C LEU A 430 30.11 -13.01 9.07
N GLN A 431 29.96 -13.73 10.17
CA GLN A 431 28.87 -14.65 10.41
C GLN A 431 27.53 -13.90 10.58
N ASN A 432 26.52 -14.35 9.90
CA ASN A 432 25.15 -13.86 10.15
C ASN A 432 24.56 -14.40 11.46
N ASP A 433 25.05 -15.55 11.93
CA ASP A 433 24.65 -16.12 13.21
C ASP A 433 25.82 -16.81 13.94
N LEU A 434 26.41 -16.16 14.91
CA LEU A 434 27.51 -16.73 15.75
C LEU A 434 27.11 -17.99 16.52
N ARG A 435 25.81 -18.24 16.70
CA ARG A 435 25.33 -19.44 17.37
C ARG A 435 25.39 -20.67 16.47
N HIS A 436 25.48 -20.46 15.17
CA HIS A 436 25.59 -21.47 14.13
C HIS A 436 26.56 -20.99 13.05
N PRO A 437 27.86 -20.87 13.36
CA PRO A 437 28.87 -20.37 12.41
C PRO A 437 28.99 -21.31 11.21
N ASP A 438 29.42 -20.74 10.10
CA ASP A 438 29.71 -21.43 8.83
C ASP A 438 28.55 -22.31 8.31
N ARG A 439 27.33 -21.93 8.67
CA ARG A 439 26.14 -22.70 8.33
C ARG A 439 25.96 -22.77 6.80
N THR A 440 25.89 -23.98 6.29
CA THR A 440 25.55 -24.25 4.89
C THR A 440 24.06 -24.09 4.67
N ILE A 441 23.67 -23.23 3.71
CA ILE A 441 22.30 -22.88 3.37
C ILE A 441 21.92 -23.56 2.06
N ARG A 442 20.79 -24.26 2.10
CA ARG A 442 20.14 -24.91 0.96
C ARG A 442 18.76 -24.31 0.70
N THR A 443 18.16 -24.68 -0.43
CA THR A 443 16.79 -24.25 -0.76
C THR A 443 15.80 -24.57 0.38
N GLY A 444 15.06 -23.55 0.84
CA GLY A 444 14.11 -23.62 1.95
C GLY A 444 14.70 -23.26 3.32
N ASP A 445 16.02 -23.12 3.44
CA ASP A 445 16.66 -22.73 4.70
C ASP A 445 16.53 -21.23 4.97
N ARG A 446 16.45 -20.87 6.27
CA ARG A 446 16.50 -19.47 6.70
C ARG A 446 17.96 -19.07 6.86
N PHE A 447 18.26 -17.82 6.49
CA PHE A 447 19.61 -17.28 6.56
C PHE A 447 19.61 -15.74 6.62
N GLY A 448 20.78 -15.18 6.72
CA GLY A 448 20.97 -13.73 6.65
C GLY A 448 20.49 -13.00 7.90
N TYR A 449 19.21 -12.95 8.16
CA TYR A 449 18.62 -12.34 9.37
C TYR A 449 17.34 -13.06 9.81
N ASP A 450 17.07 -13.02 11.11
CA ASP A 450 15.81 -13.47 11.71
C ASP A 450 15.51 -12.64 12.97
N TYR A 451 14.39 -11.90 12.97
CA TYR A 451 13.97 -11.08 14.11
C TYR A 451 12.44 -10.93 14.16
N THR A 452 11.92 -10.56 15.31
CA THR A 452 10.49 -10.27 15.51
C THR A 452 10.31 -8.82 15.98
N LEU A 453 9.43 -8.07 15.33
CA LEU A 453 8.88 -6.82 15.84
C LEU A 453 7.56 -7.11 16.55
N THR A 454 7.46 -6.71 17.82
CA THR A 454 6.28 -6.89 18.64
C THR A 454 5.67 -5.54 18.97
N THR A 455 4.38 -5.36 18.63
CA THR A 455 3.59 -4.19 19.02
C THR A 455 2.44 -4.62 19.91
N ARG A 456 2.27 -3.97 21.05
CA ARG A 456 1.14 -4.15 21.95
C ARG A 456 0.45 -2.80 22.11
N HIS A 457 -0.84 -2.76 21.84
CA HIS A 457 -1.63 -1.53 21.90
C HIS A 457 -2.90 -1.76 22.69
N ALA A 458 -3.25 -0.83 23.58
CA ALA A 458 -4.52 -0.81 24.27
C ALA A 458 -5.04 0.62 24.30
N GLN A 459 -6.33 0.81 24.07
CA GLN A 459 -6.97 2.13 24.12
C GLN A 459 -8.38 2.07 24.66
N ALA A 460 -8.80 3.13 25.32
CA ALA A 460 -10.19 3.43 25.62
C ALA A 460 -10.67 4.57 24.73
N PHE A 461 -11.94 4.56 24.38
CA PHE A 461 -12.54 5.59 23.55
C PHE A 461 -13.95 5.92 23.97
N PHE A 462 -14.38 7.15 23.63
CA PHE A 462 -15.68 7.70 23.87
C PHE A 462 -16.11 8.53 22.68
N GLU A 463 -17.37 8.35 22.24
CA GLU A 463 -17.99 9.11 21.17
C GLU A 463 -19.38 9.56 21.64
N ALA A 464 -19.70 10.82 21.39
CA ALA A 464 -21.03 11.36 21.61
C ALA A 464 -21.53 11.99 20.32
N ASP A 465 -22.67 11.53 19.82
CA ASP A 465 -23.36 12.07 18.65
C ASP A 465 -24.67 12.68 19.10
N TYR A 466 -24.78 14.00 18.91
CA TYR A 466 -26.02 14.75 19.15
C TYR A 466 -26.62 15.23 17.83
N ARG A 467 -27.88 14.96 17.61
CA ARG A 467 -28.61 15.38 16.42
C ARG A 467 -29.96 15.97 16.75
N SER A 468 -30.19 17.21 16.35
CA SER A 468 -31.49 17.85 16.36
C SER A 468 -31.90 18.21 14.94
N ASP A 469 -33.05 18.86 14.77
CA ASP A 469 -33.62 19.24 13.46
C ASP A 469 -32.66 20.13 12.64
N ARG A 470 -31.84 20.94 13.31
CA ARG A 470 -30.94 21.90 12.66
C ARG A 470 -29.49 21.76 13.07
N PHE A 471 -29.20 21.12 14.19
CA PHE A 471 -27.81 21.03 14.72
C PHE A 471 -27.36 19.60 14.82
N LEU A 472 -26.14 19.36 14.37
CA LEU A 472 -25.38 18.14 14.54
C LEU A 472 -24.13 18.45 15.36
N GLY A 473 -23.89 17.71 16.43
CA GLY A 473 -22.68 17.77 17.23
C GLY A 473 -22.09 16.37 17.35
N ALA A 474 -20.80 16.23 17.14
CA ALA A 474 -20.10 14.97 17.37
C ALA A 474 -18.78 15.22 18.11
N LEU A 475 -18.51 14.43 19.12
CA LEU A 475 -17.27 14.46 19.90
C LEU A 475 -16.69 13.06 19.97
N TRP A 476 -15.43 12.92 19.63
CA TRP A 476 -14.62 11.70 19.81
C TRP A 476 -13.44 11.97 20.72
N LEU A 477 -13.24 11.10 21.69
CA LEU A 477 -12.08 11.11 22.60
C LEU A 477 -11.49 9.70 22.63
N SER A 478 -10.17 9.57 22.53
CA SER A 478 -9.49 8.31 22.84
C SER A 478 -8.15 8.55 23.50
N LEU A 479 -7.76 7.61 24.34
CA LEU A 479 -6.46 7.56 25.00
C LEU A 479 -5.97 6.12 25.04
N GLY A 480 -4.70 5.93 24.68
CA GLY A 480 -4.13 4.60 24.59
C GLY A 480 -2.72 4.50 25.16
N HIS A 481 -2.26 3.28 25.24
CA HIS A 481 -0.86 2.91 25.51
C HIS A 481 -0.37 1.99 24.41
N SER A 482 0.80 2.28 23.86
CA SER A 482 1.45 1.45 22.86
C SER A 482 2.88 1.15 23.27
N SER A 483 3.31 -0.09 23.09
CA SER A 483 4.70 -0.50 23.34
C SER A 483 5.21 -1.28 22.14
N VAL A 484 6.47 -1.01 21.76
CA VAL A 484 7.15 -1.64 20.63
C VAL A 484 8.51 -2.14 21.08
N ASN A 485 8.86 -3.36 20.72
CA ASN A 485 10.19 -3.91 20.87
C ASN A 485 10.58 -4.78 19.67
N ARG A 486 11.88 -5.02 19.53
CA ARG A 486 12.47 -5.98 18.61
C ARG A 486 13.05 -7.14 19.41
N ARG A 487 12.96 -8.36 18.86
CA ARG A 487 13.68 -9.53 19.36
C ARG A 487 14.49 -10.15 18.22
N GLY A 488 15.83 -10.10 18.31
CA GLY A 488 16.72 -10.82 17.41
C GLY A 488 16.79 -12.30 17.73
N HIS A 489 16.72 -13.15 16.70
CA HIS A 489 16.85 -14.60 16.82
C HIS A 489 18.22 -15.09 16.33
N TYR A 490 18.97 -14.25 15.58
CA TYR A 490 20.36 -14.45 15.17
C TYR A 490 21.28 -13.53 15.94
N GLU A 491 22.46 -14.03 16.27
CA GLU A 491 23.54 -13.27 16.90
C GLU A 491 24.56 -12.89 15.83
N LYS A 492 24.48 -11.64 15.37
CA LYS A 492 25.36 -11.11 14.32
C LYS A 492 26.78 -10.92 14.84
N GLU A 493 27.78 -11.32 14.06
CA GLU A 493 29.18 -11.10 14.39
C GLU A 493 29.53 -9.61 14.49
N LEU A 494 28.97 -8.78 13.61
CA LEU A 494 29.08 -7.31 13.66
C LEU A 494 28.52 -6.71 14.94
N PHE A 495 27.51 -7.33 15.56
CA PHE A 495 26.79 -6.84 16.73
C PHE A 495 26.55 -7.97 17.73
N PRO A 496 27.62 -8.47 18.40
CA PRO A 496 27.55 -9.67 19.23
C PRO A 496 26.71 -9.46 20.47
N GLY A 497 26.26 -10.56 21.06
CA GLY A 497 25.48 -10.58 22.28
C GLY A 497 24.14 -9.83 22.18
N SER A 498 23.81 -9.07 23.20
CA SER A 498 22.56 -8.32 23.30
C SER A 498 22.43 -7.17 22.29
N GLN A 499 23.48 -6.84 21.53
CA GLN A 499 23.40 -5.84 20.47
C GLN A 499 22.53 -6.30 19.30
N SER A 500 22.48 -7.59 19.00
CA SER A 500 21.64 -8.16 17.93
C SER A 500 20.71 -9.26 18.40
N TYR A 501 21.13 -10.10 19.36
CA TYR A 501 20.40 -11.25 19.87
C TYR A 501 19.50 -10.88 21.07
N GLY A 502 18.32 -11.54 21.16
CA GLY A 502 17.38 -11.30 22.25
C GLY A 502 16.59 -9.99 22.14
N PRO A 503 15.94 -9.56 23.23
CA PRO A 503 15.05 -8.41 23.19
C PRO A 503 15.83 -7.07 23.18
N SER A 504 15.34 -6.13 22.39
CA SER A 504 15.76 -4.73 22.47
C SER A 504 15.13 -4.02 23.68
N ARG A 505 15.53 -2.76 23.89
CA ARG A 505 14.76 -1.84 24.72
C ARG A 505 13.33 -1.73 24.23
N THR A 506 12.34 -1.75 25.14
CA THR A 506 10.94 -1.49 24.84
C THR A 506 10.68 0.01 24.77
N LEU A 507 10.19 0.47 23.65
CA LEU A 507 9.73 1.85 23.42
C LEU A 507 8.25 1.94 23.78
N ARG A 508 7.86 3.04 24.45
CA ARG A 508 6.47 3.26 24.92
C ARG A 508 5.96 4.60 24.45
N PHE A 509 4.70 4.61 24.02
CA PHE A 509 4.01 5.79 23.52
C PHE A 509 2.60 5.87 24.12
N VAL A 510 2.08 7.08 24.20
CA VAL A 510 0.70 7.36 24.64
C VAL A 510 -0.06 8.02 23.48
N PRO A 511 -0.61 7.22 22.53
CA PRO A 511 -1.44 7.77 21.48
C PRO A 511 -2.78 8.27 22.03
N TRP A 512 -3.25 9.38 21.51
CA TRP A 512 -4.52 9.99 21.86
C TRP A 512 -5.17 10.65 20.64
N THR A 513 -6.49 10.79 20.66
CA THR A 513 -7.25 11.47 19.60
C THR A 513 -8.42 12.24 20.20
N VAL A 514 -8.56 13.48 19.77
CA VAL A 514 -9.72 14.33 20.03
C VAL A 514 -10.24 14.82 18.69
N ARG A 515 -11.53 14.58 18.40
CA ARG A 515 -12.22 15.17 17.26
C ARG A 515 -13.53 15.80 17.73
N ALA A 516 -13.82 17.00 17.26
CA ALA A 516 -15.09 17.68 17.49
C ALA A 516 -15.66 18.12 16.14
N THR A 517 -16.95 17.88 15.93
CA THR A 517 -17.69 18.32 14.75
C THR A 517 -18.93 19.10 15.20
N ALA A 518 -19.16 20.25 14.60
CA ALA A 518 -20.40 21.03 14.74
C ALA A 518 -20.96 21.27 13.35
N GLY A 519 -22.21 20.94 13.13
CA GLY A 519 -22.93 21.14 11.88
C GLY A 519 -24.23 21.87 12.08
N TRP A 520 -24.63 22.70 11.10
CA TRP A 520 -25.83 23.49 11.13
C TRP A 520 -26.58 23.44 9.79
N SER A 521 -27.86 23.06 9.84
CA SER A 521 -28.79 23.13 8.71
C SER A 521 -29.54 24.47 8.74
N PHE A 522 -29.10 25.40 7.87
CA PHE A 522 -29.78 26.72 7.74
C PHE A 522 -31.17 26.58 7.18
N THR A 523 -31.33 25.67 6.23
CA THR A 523 -32.57 25.21 5.61
C THR A 523 -32.46 23.70 5.35
N PRO A 524 -33.53 23.00 4.96
CA PRO A 524 -33.47 21.59 4.58
C PRO A 524 -32.50 21.29 3.42
N ARG A 525 -32.05 22.30 2.68
CA ARG A 525 -31.16 22.18 1.53
C ARG A 525 -29.74 22.67 1.80
N HIS A 526 -29.53 23.50 2.81
CA HIS A 526 -28.23 24.15 3.06
C HIS A 526 -27.68 23.69 4.41
N TYR A 527 -26.56 23.04 4.37
CA TYR A 527 -25.87 22.53 5.54
C TYR A 527 -24.41 23.02 5.55
N ALA A 528 -23.92 23.39 6.70
CA ALA A 528 -22.48 23.65 6.90
C ALA A 528 -21.98 22.95 8.15
N SER A 529 -20.72 22.56 8.14
CA SER A 529 -20.06 21.93 9.29
C SER A 529 -18.61 22.40 9.45
N LEU A 530 -18.15 22.36 10.70
CA LEU A 530 -16.77 22.55 11.09
C LEU A 530 -16.32 21.32 11.87
N THR A 531 -15.21 20.70 11.45
CA THR A 531 -14.59 19.57 12.14
C THR A 531 -13.16 19.94 12.53
N LEU A 532 -12.80 19.69 13.76
CA LEU A 532 -11.45 19.87 14.30
C LEU A 532 -10.93 18.50 14.75
N LEU A 533 -9.66 18.22 14.45
CA LEU A 533 -8.95 17.00 14.87
C LEU A 533 -7.60 17.36 15.47
N ALA A 534 -7.32 16.80 16.64
CA ALA A 534 -5.98 16.75 17.22
C ALA A 534 -5.68 15.32 17.63
N SER A 535 -4.55 14.76 17.19
CA SER A 535 -4.19 13.38 17.51
C SER A 535 -2.69 13.17 17.62
N SER A 536 -2.33 12.11 18.36
CA SER A 536 -0.98 11.58 18.42
C SER A 536 -1.02 10.11 18.05
N ARG A 537 -0.09 9.64 17.23
CA ARG A 537 0.04 8.23 16.87
C ARG A 537 1.44 7.69 17.06
N THR A 538 1.53 6.41 17.40
CA THR A 538 2.79 5.68 17.48
C THR A 538 3.42 5.59 16.09
N PRO A 539 4.74 5.83 15.93
CA PRO A 539 5.45 5.59 14.68
C PRO A 539 5.38 4.12 14.25
N GLU A 540 5.64 3.84 12.98
CA GLU A 540 5.74 2.46 12.51
C GLU A 540 6.90 1.73 13.22
N ALA A 541 6.67 0.47 13.60
CA ALA A 541 7.63 -0.30 14.39
C ALA A 541 9.01 -0.42 13.70
N SER A 542 9.04 -0.51 12.37
CA SER A 542 10.27 -0.55 11.58
C SER A 542 11.10 0.73 11.70
N ASP A 543 10.44 1.90 11.73
CA ASP A 543 11.11 3.20 11.77
C ASP A 543 11.67 3.56 13.16
N LEU A 544 11.36 2.77 14.17
CA LEU A 544 11.87 2.95 15.53
C LEU A 544 13.28 2.37 15.74
N PHE A 545 13.81 1.65 14.77
CA PHE A 545 15.14 1.05 14.80
C PHE A 545 15.94 1.56 13.59
N TYR A 546 17.23 1.83 13.77
CA TYR A 546 18.10 2.23 12.67
C TYR A 546 18.15 1.14 11.61
N GLN A 547 18.43 -0.10 12.03
CA GLN A 547 18.47 -1.26 11.16
C GLN A 547 18.03 -2.53 11.89
N PRO A 548 16.73 -2.82 11.88
CA PRO A 548 16.20 -3.98 12.60
C PRO A 548 16.68 -5.34 12.05
N LEU A 549 17.23 -5.39 10.83
CA LEU A 549 17.80 -6.61 10.26
C LEU A 549 19.06 -7.06 11.00
N TYR A 550 19.89 -6.11 11.46
CA TYR A 550 21.21 -6.38 12.01
C TYR A 550 21.27 -6.23 13.53
N ASN A 551 20.60 -5.22 14.10
CA ASN A 551 20.84 -4.88 15.51
C ASN A 551 19.60 -4.38 16.25
N ASN A 552 19.73 -4.28 17.59
CA ASN A 552 18.70 -3.84 18.53
C ASN A 552 18.70 -2.31 18.75
N ARG A 553 19.50 -1.53 18.01
CA ARG A 553 19.66 -0.11 18.24
C ARG A 553 18.42 0.66 17.86
N THR A 554 17.83 1.36 18.83
CA THR A 554 16.66 2.20 18.64
C THR A 554 17.06 3.62 18.25
N VAL A 555 16.22 4.29 17.45
CA VAL A 555 16.38 5.72 17.13
C VAL A 555 16.22 6.55 18.42
N GLY A 556 17.21 7.38 18.73
CA GLY A 556 17.32 8.07 20.01
C GLY A 556 16.18 9.04 20.31
N ASP A 557 15.80 9.84 19.32
CA ASP A 557 14.78 10.90 19.43
C ASP A 557 13.41 10.48 18.86
N ALA A 558 13.10 9.17 18.89
CA ALA A 558 11.81 8.66 18.45
C ALA A 558 10.66 9.25 19.26
N ARG A 559 9.76 9.98 18.58
CA ARG A 559 8.58 10.63 19.16
C ARG A 559 7.31 10.14 18.49
N ALA A 560 6.20 10.20 19.23
CA ALA A 560 4.89 10.02 18.62
C ALA A 560 4.60 11.16 17.63
N GLU A 561 4.12 10.81 16.46
CA GLU A 561 3.70 11.79 15.45
C GLU A 561 2.47 12.54 15.96
N ARG A 562 2.40 13.85 15.73
CA ARG A 562 1.29 14.73 16.12
C ARG A 562 0.61 15.29 14.88
N ILE A 563 -0.72 15.23 14.87
CA ILE A 563 -1.53 15.69 13.76
C ILE A 563 -2.56 16.68 14.27
N PHE A 564 -2.63 17.85 13.64
CA PHE A 564 -3.64 18.87 13.88
C PHE A 564 -4.34 19.18 12.57
N ALA A 565 -5.66 19.11 12.55
CA ALA A 565 -6.41 19.34 11.31
C ALA A 565 -7.72 20.07 11.57
N ALA A 566 -8.15 20.83 10.58
CA ALA A 566 -9.44 21.51 10.56
C ALA A 566 -10.07 21.40 9.17
N GLU A 567 -11.38 21.24 9.14
CA GLU A 567 -12.19 21.11 7.93
C GLU A 567 -13.50 21.89 8.09
N ALA A 568 -13.77 22.79 7.14
CA ALA A 568 -15.05 23.49 7.05
C ALA A 568 -15.72 23.09 5.74
N ALA A 569 -16.90 22.47 5.82
CA ALA A 569 -17.64 21.98 4.67
C ALA A 569 -18.99 22.69 4.55
N TYR A 570 -19.39 22.99 3.32
CA TYR A 570 -20.72 23.48 2.97
C TYR A 570 -21.33 22.54 1.94
N ARG A 571 -22.61 22.19 2.12
CA ARG A 571 -23.37 21.33 1.22
C ARG A 571 -24.72 21.96 0.87
N LEU A 572 -25.01 21.98 -0.43
CA LEU A 572 -26.32 22.31 -1.00
C LEU A 572 -26.90 21.04 -1.62
N THR A 573 -28.09 20.63 -1.18
CA THR A 573 -28.82 19.51 -1.76
C THR A 573 -30.10 20.03 -2.43
N GLY A 574 -30.12 19.92 -3.76
CA GLY A 574 -31.24 20.44 -4.56
C GLY A 574 -31.82 19.38 -5.50
N PRO A 575 -32.96 19.63 -6.15
CA PRO A 575 -33.60 18.67 -7.05
C PRO A 575 -32.80 18.41 -8.35
N ARG A 576 -31.97 19.35 -8.77
CA ARG A 576 -31.19 19.28 -9.99
C ARG A 576 -29.69 19.45 -9.77
N VAL A 577 -29.28 20.01 -8.65
CA VAL A 577 -27.89 20.30 -8.35
C VAL A 577 -27.62 19.94 -6.88
N ASP A 578 -26.72 19.02 -6.65
CA ASP A 578 -26.05 18.82 -5.38
C ASP A 578 -24.65 19.42 -5.49
N PHE A 579 -24.26 20.24 -4.52
CA PHE A 579 -22.97 20.91 -4.50
C PHE A 579 -22.32 20.77 -3.13
N GLU A 580 -21.01 20.59 -3.11
CA GLU A 580 -20.21 20.55 -1.91
C GLU A 580 -18.91 21.34 -2.09
N ALA A 581 -18.57 22.11 -1.05
CA ALA A 581 -17.31 22.83 -0.96
C ALA A 581 -16.69 22.56 0.40
N THR A 582 -15.43 22.13 0.42
CA THR A 582 -14.68 21.81 1.63
C THR A 582 -13.36 22.57 1.66
N LEU A 583 -13.15 23.36 2.71
CA LEU A 583 -11.86 23.97 3.05
C LEU A 583 -11.17 23.07 4.07
N PHE A 584 -9.89 22.77 3.88
CA PHE A 584 -9.14 21.90 4.80
C PHE A 584 -7.75 22.43 5.10
N THR A 585 -7.24 22.06 6.26
CA THR A 585 -5.84 22.18 6.65
C THR A 585 -5.43 21.01 7.52
N VAL A 586 -4.23 20.47 7.28
CA VAL A 586 -3.65 19.36 8.05
C VAL A 586 -2.17 19.67 8.30
N LEU A 587 -1.78 19.72 9.56
CA LEU A 587 -0.40 19.86 10.01
C LEU A 587 0.04 18.57 10.68
N THR A 588 1.06 17.91 10.13
CA THR A 588 1.69 16.72 10.72
C THR A 588 3.08 17.08 11.20
N LEU A 589 3.41 16.72 12.43
CA LEU A 589 4.68 17.03 13.09
C LEU A 589 5.30 15.78 13.71
N ASP A 590 6.63 15.82 13.84
CA ASP A 590 7.43 14.77 14.47
C ASP A 590 7.35 13.41 13.74
N GLY A 591 7.10 13.45 12.43
CA GLY A 591 7.25 12.29 11.56
C GLY A 591 8.68 11.79 11.58
N MET A 592 8.85 10.50 11.36
CA MET A 592 10.17 9.87 11.27
C MET A 592 10.21 8.79 10.20
N GLN A 593 11.43 8.49 9.74
CA GLN A 593 11.69 7.52 8.69
C GLN A 593 13.10 6.97 8.84
N THR A 594 13.25 5.65 8.70
CA THR A 594 14.57 5.01 8.63
C THR A 594 14.78 4.37 7.26
N ARG A 595 16.01 4.40 6.77
CA ARG A 595 16.43 3.83 5.49
C ARG A 595 17.86 3.30 5.58
N ARG A 596 18.18 2.39 4.69
CA ARG A 596 19.56 1.95 4.45
C ARG A 596 19.98 2.42 3.06
N TYR A 597 21.23 2.80 2.88
CA TYR A 597 21.80 3.19 1.59
C TYR A 597 23.31 2.99 1.57
N TYR A 598 23.89 2.92 0.38
CA TYR A 598 25.34 2.96 0.20
C TYR A 598 25.82 4.41 0.12
N ASP A 599 26.69 4.83 1.02
CA ASP A 599 27.24 6.20 1.03
C ASP A 599 28.50 6.25 0.16
N ASP A 600 28.35 6.79 -1.04
CA ASP A 600 29.47 6.93 -1.99
C ASP A 600 30.57 7.92 -1.50
N MET A 601 30.32 8.67 -0.42
CA MET A 601 31.32 9.56 0.19
C MET A 601 32.22 8.80 1.16
N SER A 602 31.65 7.89 1.94
CA SER A 602 32.38 7.08 2.93
C SER A 602 32.72 5.67 2.41
N TYR A 603 32.16 5.27 1.27
CA TYR A 603 32.28 3.94 0.66
C TYR A 603 31.81 2.78 1.54
N VAL A 604 30.82 3.02 2.39
CA VAL A 604 30.21 2.02 3.28
C VAL A 604 28.70 2.04 3.18
N TYR A 605 28.07 0.95 3.53
CA TYR A 605 26.63 0.95 3.76
C TYR A 605 26.32 1.71 5.04
N CYS A 606 25.22 2.48 5.01
CA CYS A 606 24.83 3.34 6.09
C CYS A 606 23.35 3.18 6.43
N ASP A 607 23.05 3.31 7.71
CA ASP A 607 21.70 3.35 8.24
C ASP A 607 21.30 4.79 8.55
N LEU A 608 20.29 5.26 7.84
CA LEU A 608 19.77 6.63 7.89
C LEU A 608 18.54 6.69 8.79
N ALA A 609 18.51 7.61 9.72
CA ALA A 609 17.30 8.03 10.41
C ALA A 609 17.02 9.51 10.15
N VAL A 610 15.82 9.81 9.71
CA VAL A 610 15.29 11.17 9.54
C VAL A 610 14.21 11.38 10.59
N THR A 611 14.40 12.36 11.47
CA THR A 611 13.48 12.63 12.59
C THR A 611 13.00 14.08 12.58
N GLY A 612 11.81 14.34 13.11
CA GLY A 612 11.22 15.68 13.16
C GLY A 612 10.66 16.15 11.82
N ILE A 613 10.28 15.21 10.93
CA ILE A 613 9.60 15.55 9.67
C ILE A 613 8.31 16.30 10.01
N GLY A 614 8.10 17.43 9.33
CA GLY A 614 6.86 18.21 9.45
C GLY A 614 6.29 18.52 8.08
N THR A 615 5.00 18.23 7.86
CA THR A 615 4.28 18.55 6.63
C THR A 615 3.04 19.39 6.93
N TRP A 616 2.71 20.29 6.02
CA TRP A 616 1.50 21.08 6.07
C TRP A 616 0.78 21.03 4.74
N SER A 617 -0.49 20.69 4.81
CA SER A 617 -1.40 20.62 3.66
C SER A 617 -2.58 21.53 3.91
N CYS A 618 -2.93 22.38 2.94
CA CYS A 618 -4.16 23.19 2.97
C CYS A 618 -4.72 23.33 1.58
N GLY A 619 -6.03 23.54 1.47
CA GLY A 619 -6.66 23.70 0.18
C GLY A 619 -8.18 23.72 0.23
N VAL A 620 -8.77 23.71 -0.97
CA VAL A 620 -10.20 23.62 -1.22
C VAL A 620 -10.51 22.43 -2.10
N GLU A 621 -11.58 21.74 -1.79
CA GLU A 621 -12.20 20.69 -2.61
C GLU A 621 -13.61 21.13 -2.96
N LEU A 622 -13.97 21.00 -4.23
CA LEU A 622 -15.30 21.37 -4.77
C LEU A 622 -15.86 20.17 -5.54
N ALA A 623 -17.15 19.90 -5.40
CA ALA A 623 -17.84 18.91 -6.19
C ALA A 623 -19.28 19.32 -6.48
N ALA A 624 -19.78 18.93 -7.66
CA ALA A 624 -21.17 19.18 -8.05
C ALA A 624 -21.71 17.99 -8.84
N ASP A 625 -22.92 17.56 -8.48
CA ASP A 625 -23.77 16.67 -9.27
C ASP A 625 -24.88 17.48 -9.91
N ILE A 626 -24.97 17.47 -11.22
CA ILE A 626 -25.90 18.28 -12.00
C ILE A 626 -26.75 17.37 -12.89
N ARG A 627 -28.05 17.30 -12.58
CA ARG A 627 -29.00 16.62 -13.44
C ARG A 627 -29.36 17.55 -14.60
N LEU A 628 -28.72 17.35 -15.78
CA LEU A 628 -28.96 18.17 -16.97
C LEU A 628 -30.32 17.89 -17.58
N ALA A 629 -30.74 16.63 -17.60
CA ALA A 629 -32.03 16.16 -18.08
C ALA A 629 -32.38 14.80 -17.43
N ASP A 630 -33.56 14.24 -17.68
CA ASP A 630 -34.00 12.97 -17.07
C ASP A 630 -33.05 11.79 -17.24
N ARG A 631 -32.11 11.86 -18.19
CA ARG A 631 -31.17 10.79 -18.54
C ARG A 631 -29.72 11.25 -18.60
N TRP A 632 -29.46 12.51 -18.39
CA TRP A 632 -28.13 13.08 -18.47
C TRP A 632 -27.74 13.67 -17.12
N GLU A 633 -26.62 13.24 -16.63
CA GLU A 633 -26.00 13.71 -15.39
C GLU A 633 -24.57 14.17 -15.69
N LEU A 634 -24.22 15.33 -15.19
CA LEU A 634 -22.88 15.89 -15.22
C LEU A 634 -22.34 15.96 -13.80
N THR A 635 -21.23 15.34 -13.58
CA THR A 635 -20.52 15.42 -12.32
C THR A 635 -19.21 16.18 -12.52
N LEU A 636 -18.92 17.10 -11.64
CA LEU A 636 -17.70 17.88 -11.62
C LEU A 636 -17.04 17.79 -10.24
N ALA A 637 -15.73 17.65 -10.22
CA ALA A 637 -14.94 17.72 -8.99
C ALA A 637 -13.62 18.45 -9.28
N ALA A 638 -13.17 19.29 -8.35
CA ALA A 638 -11.91 19.99 -8.45
C ALA A 638 -11.28 20.18 -7.08
N SER A 639 -9.97 20.16 -7.00
CA SER A 639 -9.26 20.60 -5.80
C SER A 639 -8.06 21.46 -6.15
N ALA A 640 -7.80 22.44 -5.31
CA ALA A 640 -6.59 23.24 -5.36
C ALA A 640 -6.00 23.31 -3.94
N GLY A 641 -4.77 22.92 -3.80
CA GLY A 641 -4.10 22.90 -2.50
C GLY A 641 -2.62 23.22 -2.58
N ARG A 642 -2.02 23.26 -1.42
CA ARG A 642 -0.58 23.35 -1.25
C ARG A 642 -0.15 22.37 -0.18
N TYR A 643 0.78 21.46 -0.55
CA TYR A 643 1.26 20.36 0.29
C TYR A 643 2.77 20.44 0.36
N ARG A 644 3.34 20.78 1.52
CA ARG A 644 4.79 21.01 1.64
C ARG A 644 5.36 20.57 2.98
N TYR A 645 6.65 20.39 2.98
CA TYR A 645 7.46 20.27 4.18
C TYR A 645 7.60 21.64 4.86
N VAL A 646 7.38 21.71 6.18
CA VAL A 646 7.40 22.96 6.95
C VAL A 646 8.52 23.04 7.98
N ARG A 647 9.32 21.97 8.07
CA ARG A 647 10.48 21.88 8.97
C ARG A 647 11.68 21.33 8.22
N ASP A 648 12.85 21.65 8.75
CA ASP A 648 14.11 21.01 8.41
C ASP A 648 14.33 19.83 9.36
N PRO A 649 14.13 18.59 8.92
CA PRO A 649 14.29 17.42 9.78
C PRO A 649 15.78 17.20 10.10
N VAL A 650 16.01 16.45 11.18
CA VAL A 650 17.34 16.02 11.59
C VAL A 650 17.67 14.68 10.94
N VAL A 651 18.83 14.61 10.31
CA VAL A 651 19.36 13.44 9.64
C VAL A 651 20.51 12.86 10.45
N THR A 652 20.40 11.64 10.88
CA THR A 652 21.48 10.88 11.53
C THR A 652 21.84 9.70 10.64
N VAL A 653 23.13 9.55 10.34
CA VAL A 653 23.66 8.47 9.50
C VAL A 653 24.68 7.68 10.31
N LEU A 654 24.49 6.38 10.38
CA LEU A 654 25.40 5.45 11.05
C LEU A 654 26.00 4.52 10.02
N SER A 655 27.28 4.20 10.16
CA SER A 655 27.89 3.06 9.45
C SER A 655 27.18 1.77 9.88
N ASP A 656 26.83 0.92 8.95
CA ASP A 656 26.19 -0.36 9.28
C ASP A 656 27.16 -1.39 9.84
N VAL A 657 28.45 -1.13 9.73
CA VAL A 657 29.52 -2.02 10.17
C VAL A 657 29.72 -2.00 11.69
N ASP A 658 29.77 -0.81 12.28
CA ASP A 658 30.14 -0.62 13.67
C ASP A 658 29.21 0.35 14.41
N ASN A 659 28.16 0.85 13.74
CA ASN A 659 27.30 1.92 14.24
C ASN A 659 28.03 3.23 14.55
N THR A 660 29.21 3.48 13.99
CA THR A 660 29.85 4.79 14.14
C THR A 660 29.06 5.86 13.39
N PRO A 661 28.90 7.04 13.96
CA PRO A 661 28.18 8.10 13.28
C PRO A 661 29.00 8.66 12.10
N VAL A 662 28.48 8.48 10.89
CA VAL A 662 28.93 9.17 9.66
C VAL A 662 28.38 10.58 9.60
N ASP A 663 27.14 10.78 10.10
CA ASP A 663 26.52 12.08 10.34
C ASP A 663 25.81 12.07 11.70
N ARG A 664 26.12 13.06 12.56
CA ARG A 664 25.63 13.12 13.95
C ARG A 664 24.42 14.02 14.13
N GLY A 665 23.61 14.24 13.13
CA GLY A 665 22.41 15.03 13.23
C GLY A 665 22.46 16.33 12.46
N SER A 666 22.91 16.28 11.21
CA SER A 666 22.80 17.41 10.28
C SER A 666 21.34 17.77 10.03
N ARG A 667 21.07 19.06 9.91
CA ARG A 667 19.77 19.50 9.42
C ARG A 667 19.68 19.27 7.91
N SER A 668 18.50 18.83 7.47
CA SER A 668 18.18 18.74 6.05
C SER A 668 17.27 19.89 5.65
N ARG A 669 17.70 20.70 4.70
CA ARG A 669 16.97 21.88 4.18
C ARG A 669 15.75 21.45 3.36
N MET A 670 14.81 20.75 3.98
CA MET A 670 13.56 20.32 3.37
C MET A 670 12.43 21.34 3.51
N GLY A 671 12.55 22.27 4.44
CA GLY A 671 11.55 23.32 4.64
C GLY A 671 11.28 24.10 3.36
N GLY A 672 10.02 24.09 2.90
CA GLY A 672 9.60 24.70 1.64
C GLY A 672 9.53 23.78 0.43
N CYS A 673 10.12 22.56 0.46
CA CYS A 673 9.90 21.55 -0.56
C CYS A 673 8.44 21.11 -0.59
N GLU A 674 7.94 20.80 -1.79
CA GLU A 674 6.59 20.29 -1.97
C GLU A 674 6.55 18.76 -1.70
N VAL A 675 5.43 18.24 -1.19
CA VAL A 675 5.24 16.80 -0.99
C VAL A 675 5.10 16.12 -2.35
N GLY A 676 5.92 15.12 -2.61
CA GLY A 676 5.92 14.38 -3.87
C GLY A 676 4.75 13.42 -4.01
N GLY A 677 4.43 13.02 -5.25
CA GLY A 677 3.36 12.08 -5.53
C GLY A 677 1.95 12.58 -5.21
N ALA A 678 1.79 13.86 -4.87
CA ALA A 678 0.52 14.50 -4.54
C ALA A 678 0.24 15.65 -5.53
N PRO A 679 -0.68 15.49 -6.50
CA PRO A 679 -1.13 16.59 -7.33
C PRO A 679 -1.73 17.72 -6.47
N GLN A 680 -1.25 18.93 -6.64
CA GLN A 680 -1.74 20.08 -5.89
C GLN A 680 -2.92 20.79 -6.59
N LEU A 681 -3.17 20.44 -7.85
CA LEU A 681 -4.31 20.87 -8.63
C LEU A 681 -4.91 19.63 -9.30
N THR A 682 -6.19 19.38 -9.04
CA THR A 682 -6.92 18.30 -9.68
C THR A 682 -8.26 18.80 -10.20
N ALA A 683 -8.69 18.25 -11.31
CA ALA A 683 -10.04 18.47 -11.85
C ALA A 683 -10.54 17.18 -12.50
N ALA A 684 -11.81 16.88 -12.32
CA ALA A 684 -12.47 15.75 -12.96
C ALA A 684 -13.87 16.15 -13.40
N GLY A 685 -14.27 15.67 -14.58
CA GLY A 685 -15.62 15.84 -15.08
C GLY A 685 -16.12 14.52 -15.67
N GLU A 686 -17.35 14.15 -15.41
CA GLU A 686 -17.98 12.97 -15.98
C GLU A 686 -19.37 13.31 -16.52
N LEU A 687 -19.58 12.96 -17.79
CA LEU A 687 -20.88 13.00 -18.42
C LEU A 687 -21.47 11.58 -18.45
N SER A 688 -22.59 11.39 -17.82
CA SER A 688 -23.30 10.12 -17.72
C SER A 688 -24.61 10.18 -18.49
N TRP A 689 -24.86 9.14 -19.30
CA TRP A 689 -26.12 8.95 -19.98
C TRP A 689 -26.75 7.60 -19.62
N PHE A 690 -28.02 7.64 -19.23
CA PHE A 690 -28.83 6.47 -18.87
C PHE A 690 -29.93 6.26 -19.91
N GLY A 691 -29.68 5.33 -20.83
CA GLY A 691 -30.60 4.99 -21.91
C GLY A 691 -31.79 4.13 -21.44
N ARG A 692 -32.80 4.03 -22.31
CA ARG A 692 -33.91 3.09 -22.10
C ARG A 692 -33.40 1.65 -22.12
N ARG A 693 -34.10 0.74 -21.47
CA ARG A 693 -33.83 -0.71 -21.46
C ARG A 693 -32.47 -1.08 -20.85
N GLY A 694 -31.94 -0.26 -19.91
CA GLY A 694 -30.76 -0.61 -19.13
C GLY A 694 -29.41 -0.35 -19.82
N TRP A 695 -29.33 0.55 -20.80
CA TRP A 695 -28.08 1.08 -21.30
C TRP A 695 -27.51 2.17 -20.38
N GLY A 696 -26.20 2.23 -20.25
CA GLY A 696 -25.50 3.37 -19.65
C GLY A 696 -24.18 3.61 -20.31
N VAL A 697 -23.84 4.87 -20.53
CA VAL A 697 -22.58 5.36 -21.08
C VAL A 697 -22.04 6.44 -20.17
N HIS A 698 -20.77 6.34 -19.81
CA HIS A 698 -20.07 7.37 -19.06
C HIS A 698 -18.79 7.76 -19.79
N LEU A 699 -18.54 9.04 -19.87
CA LEU A 699 -17.31 9.62 -20.39
C LEU A 699 -16.74 10.52 -19.30
N SER A 700 -15.53 10.23 -18.82
CA SER A 700 -14.87 11.00 -17.76
C SER A 700 -13.52 11.51 -18.20
N ALA A 701 -13.25 12.78 -17.91
CA ALA A 701 -11.97 13.43 -18.11
C ALA A 701 -11.36 13.76 -16.75
N GLY A 702 -10.06 13.52 -16.57
CA GLY A 702 -9.34 13.79 -15.34
C GLY A 702 -8.05 14.55 -15.62
N TYR A 703 -7.75 15.54 -14.78
CA TYR A 703 -6.53 16.35 -14.82
C TYR A 703 -5.84 16.35 -13.46
N ALA A 704 -4.52 16.20 -13.45
CA ALA A 704 -3.67 16.28 -12.27
C ALA A 704 -2.43 17.12 -12.57
N GLY A 705 -2.34 18.28 -11.96
CA GLY A 705 -1.27 19.25 -12.20
C GLY A 705 -0.49 19.62 -10.93
N ARG A 706 0.61 20.35 -11.12
CA ARG A 706 1.53 20.75 -10.05
C ARG A 706 2.00 19.55 -9.23
N ARG A 707 2.51 18.54 -9.92
CA ARG A 707 3.08 17.33 -9.36
C ARG A 707 4.59 17.48 -9.20
N PHE A 708 5.13 16.94 -8.13
CA PHE A 708 6.55 17.03 -7.81
C PHE A 708 7.12 15.66 -7.50
N VAL A 709 8.40 15.48 -7.80
CA VAL A 709 9.21 14.34 -7.37
C VAL A 709 9.37 14.41 -5.84
N GLU A 710 9.32 13.25 -5.16
CA GLU A 710 9.53 13.21 -3.72
C GLU A 710 10.95 13.57 -3.36
N PRO A 711 11.18 14.61 -2.52
CA PRO A 711 12.50 15.07 -2.15
C PRO A 711 13.13 14.14 -1.10
N MET A 712 14.42 13.85 -1.24
CA MET A 712 15.17 13.04 -0.27
C MET A 712 15.95 13.91 0.71
N ALA A 713 15.75 13.67 2.01
CA ALA A 713 16.36 14.45 3.08
C ALA A 713 17.90 14.45 3.01
N LEU A 714 18.50 13.31 2.64
CA LEU A 714 19.96 13.14 2.62
C LEU A 714 20.65 14.09 1.64
N ARG A 715 20.02 14.38 0.48
CA ARG A 715 20.57 15.31 -0.53
C ARG A 715 20.61 16.77 -0.07
N ARG A 716 19.90 17.11 0.97
CA ARG A 716 19.69 18.50 1.45
C ARG A 716 20.36 18.79 2.78
N THR A 717 21.24 17.87 3.24
CA THR A 717 21.92 18.00 4.53
C THR A 717 22.98 19.09 4.54
N ASP A 718 23.15 19.74 5.69
CA ASP A 718 24.26 20.67 5.92
C ASP A 718 25.61 19.95 5.82
N ARG A 719 25.69 18.65 6.13
CA ARG A 719 26.88 17.82 5.89
C ARG A 719 27.28 17.82 4.42
N LEU A 720 26.31 17.61 3.52
CA LEU A 720 26.59 17.61 2.07
C LEU A 720 26.95 19.02 1.58
N ALA A 721 26.23 20.06 2.04
CA ALA A 721 26.53 21.44 1.70
C ALA A 721 27.95 21.89 2.11
N GLY A 722 28.52 21.27 3.17
CA GLY A 722 29.84 21.54 3.67
C GLY A 722 30.97 20.74 3.02
N GLN A 723 30.67 19.85 2.05
CA GLN A 723 31.72 19.06 1.37
C GLN A 723 32.58 19.91 0.44
N GLY A 724 33.91 19.73 0.50
CA GLY A 724 34.83 20.34 -0.44
C GLY A 724 34.48 19.93 -1.89
N GLY A 725 34.38 20.92 -2.79
CA GLY A 725 33.95 20.69 -4.19
C GLY A 725 32.45 20.93 -4.46
N ILE A 726 31.65 21.27 -3.45
CA ILE A 726 30.26 21.74 -3.64
C ILE A 726 30.18 23.23 -3.38
N THR A 727 29.96 24.04 -4.45
CA THR A 727 29.67 25.48 -4.31
C THR A 727 28.20 25.66 -3.89
N PRO A 728 27.84 26.84 -3.32
CA PRO A 728 26.43 27.15 -3.01
C PRO A 728 25.49 27.00 -4.22
N GLU A 729 25.96 27.39 -5.42
CA GLU A 729 25.20 27.32 -6.67
C GLU A 729 25.02 25.85 -7.10
N ALA A 730 26.06 25.03 -7.01
CA ALA A 730 26.00 23.60 -7.29
C ALA A 730 25.07 22.89 -6.29
N PHE A 731 25.13 23.27 -5.01
CA PHE A 731 24.22 22.72 -4.00
C PHE A 731 22.76 23.10 -4.27
N ALA A 732 22.49 24.34 -4.66
CA ALA A 732 21.16 24.81 -5.01
C ALA A 732 20.60 24.06 -6.24
N ALA A 733 21.42 23.88 -7.28
CA ALA A 733 21.05 23.08 -8.47
C ALA A 733 20.79 21.62 -8.11
N PHE A 734 21.63 21.03 -7.26
CA PHE A 734 21.58 19.66 -6.81
C PHE A 734 20.31 19.34 -5.97
N THR A 735 19.86 20.34 -5.18
CA THR A 735 18.70 20.20 -4.28
C THR A 735 17.41 20.79 -4.85
N CYS A 736 17.45 21.35 -6.08
CA CYS A 736 16.26 21.82 -6.76
C CYS A 736 15.28 20.67 -6.97
N GLN A 737 14.06 20.82 -6.46
CA GLN A 737 13.04 19.79 -6.57
C GLN A 737 12.45 19.76 -7.98
N GLU A 738 12.45 18.60 -8.59
CA GLU A 738 11.89 18.39 -9.92
C GLU A 738 10.37 18.45 -9.91
N ARG A 739 9.80 19.16 -10.89
CA ARG A 739 8.36 19.16 -11.17
C ARG A 739 8.06 18.15 -12.28
N LEU A 740 7.11 17.24 -12.03
CA LEU A 740 6.59 16.32 -13.02
C LEU A 740 5.62 17.03 -13.98
N PRO A 741 5.52 16.58 -15.25
CA PRO A 741 4.52 17.07 -16.19
C PRO A 741 3.11 16.91 -15.64
N ASP A 742 2.21 17.79 -16.06
CA ASP A 742 0.79 17.64 -15.75
C ASP A 742 0.21 16.43 -16.47
N ALA A 743 -0.75 15.75 -15.87
CA ALA A 743 -1.36 14.54 -16.39
C ALA A 743 -2.82 14.80 -16.76
N PHE A 744 -3.21 14.40 -17.97
CA PHE A 744 -4.59 14.44 -18.44
C PHE A 744 -4.97 13.07 -19.00
N THR A 745 -6.11 12.51 -18.58
CA THR A 745 -6.63 11.25 -19.11
C THR A 745 -8.11 11.39 -19.47
N LEU A 746 -8.53 10.64 -20.47
CA LEU A 746 -9.92 10.47 -20.87
C LEU A 746 -10.28 9.00 -20.70
N ASP A 747 -11.37 8.70 -19.99
CA ASP A 747 -11.85 7.35 -19.73
C ASP A 747 -13.29 7.21 -20.26
N GLY A 748 -13.68 6.01 -20.64
CA GLY A 748 -15.03 5.72 -21.08
C GLY A 748 -15.55 4.43 -20.47
N SER A 749 -16.83 4.37 -20.20
CA SER A 749 -17.49 3.11 -19.86
C SER A 749 -18.84 2.96 -20.54
N LEU A 750 -19.15 1.73 -20.90
CA LEU A 750 -20.40 1.32 -21.51
C LEU A 750 -20.93 0.12 -20.75
N PHE A 751 -22.19 0.14 -20.37
CA PHE A 751 -22.82 -1.05 -19.83
C PHE A 751 -24.23 -1.26 -20.39
N LYS A 752 -24.61 -2.54 -20.37
CA LYS A 752 -25.95 -3.00 -20.71
C LYS A 752 -26.46 -3.99 -19.67
N THR A 753 -27.60 -3.70 -19.06
CA THR A 753 -28.29 -4.60 -18.15
C THR A 753 -29.54 -5.18 -18.84
N PHE A 754 -29.62 -6.51 -18.82
CA PHE A 754 -30.79 -7.27 -19.22
C PHE A 754 -31.53 -7.73 -17.97
N TRP A 755 -32.79 -7.41 -17.87
CA TRP A 755 -33.64 -7.73 -16.74
C TRP A 755 -34.54 -8.91 -17.10
N PHE A 756 -34.53 -9.92 -16.25
CA PHE A 756 -35.43 -11.06 -16.29
C PHE A 756 -36.30 -11.04 -15.02
N SER A 757 -37.32 -11.91 -14.94
CA SER A 757 -38.29 -11.88 -13.82
C SER A 757 -37.66 -11.97 -12.44
N ARG A 758 -36.58 -12.74 -12.26
CA ARG A 758 -35.87 -12.95 -10.99
C ARG A 758 -34.35 -12.79 -11.06
N SER A 759 -33.84 -12.43 -12.24
CA SER A 759 -32.40 -12.35 -12.45
C SER A 759 -32.05 -11.17 -13.36
N ARG A 760 -30.78 -10.83 -13.37
CA ARG A 760 -30.23 -9.80 -14.26
C ARG A 760 -28.85 -10.21 -14.80
N LEU A 761 -28.64 -9.94 -16.07
CA LEU A 761 -27.33 -10.04 -16.72
C LEU A 761 -26.83 -8.64 -17.01
N THR A 762 -25.64 -8.30 -16.56
CA THR A 762 -24.99 -7.01 -16.87
C THR A 762 -23.69 -7.30 -17.62
N VAL A 763 -23.54 -6.69 -18.77
CA VAL A 763 -22.30 -6.65 -19.56
C VAL A 763 -21.77 -5.24 -19.48
N SER A 764 -20.51 -5.08 -19.12
CA SER A 764 -19.89 -3.77 -18.94
C SER A 764 -18.47 -3.76 -19.46
N LEU A 765 -18.13 -2.72 -20.22
CA LEU A 765 -16.82 -2.44 -20.77
C LEU A 765 -16.33 -1.11 -20.20
N LEU A 766 -15.14 -1.12 -19.63
CA LEU A 766 -14.42 0.06 -19.20
C LEU A 766 -13.17 0.22 -20.07
N LEU A 767 -12.93 1.43 -20.51
CA LEU A 767 -11.76 1.85 -21.28
C LEU A 767 -11.05 2.95 -20.48
N LYS A 768 -9.79 2.76 -20.15
CA LYS A 768 -8.95 3.74 -19.47
C LYS A 768 -7.94 4.35 -20.42
N ASN A 769 -7.62 5.62 -20.20
CA ASN A 769 -6.65 6.36 -20.98
C ASN A 769 -6.92 6.28 -22.50
N LEU A 770 -8.12 6.68 -22.93
CA LEU A 770 -8.55 6.61 -24.34
C LEU A 770 -7.61 7.34 -25.29
N LEU A 771 -6.93 8.38 -24.82
CA LEU A 771 -5.93 9.11 -25.62
C LEU A 771 -4.67 8.27 -25.87
N GLY A 772 -4.39 7.29 -25.01
CA GLY A 772 -3.26 6.38 -25.14
C GLY A 772 -1.91 6.99 -24.77
N ASP A 773 -1.90 8.12 -24.07
CA ASP A 773 -0.67 8.79 -23.67
C ASP A 773 0.06 7.97 -22.58
N SER A 774 1.23 7.45 -22.92
CA SER A 774 2.12 6.69 -22.03
C SER A 774 3.32 7.51 -21.56
N ASP A 775 3.50 8.74 -22.04
CA ASP A 775 4.59 9.64 -21.62
C ASP A 775 4.31 10.40 -20.33
N ILE A 776 3.26 10.03 -19.62
CA ILE A 776 2.92 10.61 -18.33
C ILE A 776 3.64 9.81 -17.22
N PRO A 777 4.60 10.39 -16.49
CA PRO A 777 5.18 9.74 -15.33
C PRO A 777 4.08 9.49 -14.28
N TYR A 778 3.89 8.23 -13.93
CA TYR A 778 2.99 7.84 -12.85
C TYR A 778 3.49 8.39 -11.51
N ASN A 779 4.79 8.20 -11.25
CA ASN A 779 5.50 8.68 -10.08
C ASN A 779 6.99 8.88 -10.39
N GLY A 780 7.66 9.66 -9.53
CA GLY A 780 9.10 9.85 -9.54
C GLY A 780 9.64 10.12 -8.14
N TYR A 781 10.86 9.67 -7.87
CA TYR A 781 11.54 9.91 -6.60
C TYR A 781 13.03 10.15 -6.80
N GLU A 782 13.59 11.00 -5.96
CA GLU A 782 15.03 11.21 -5.90
C GLU A 782 15.72 9.97 -5.32
N SER A 783 16.87 9.57 -5.88
CA SER A 783 17.72 8.56 -5.25
C SER A 783 18.31 9.07 -3.93
N LEU A 784 18.49 8.20 -2.95
CA LEU A 784 19.22 8.51 -1.71
C LEU A 784 20.71 8.79 -1.97
N ARG A 785 21.30 8.20 -3.02
CA ARG A 785 22.73 8.22 -3.28
C ARG A 785 23.20 9.49 -3.96
N VAL A 786 24.41 9.88 -3.59
CA VAL A 786 25.15 10.99 -4.15
C VAL A 786 26.51 10.47 -4.61
N ARG A 787 26.74 10.52 -5.90
CA ARG A 787 27.97 10.04 -6.50
C ARG A 787 29.11 11.04 -6.27
N ARG A 788 30.23 10.56 -5.72
CA ARG A 788 31.50 11.27 -5.67
C ARG A 788 32.31 10.94 -6.93
N ILE A 789 32.79 11.98 -7.62
CA ILE A 789 33.59 11.85 -8.82
C ILE A 789 34.91 12.59 -8.57
N SER A 790 36.03 11.90 -8.70
CA SER A 790 37.38 12.48 -8.63
C SER A 790 37.97 12.53 -10.04
N SER A 791 38.46 13.71 -10.44
CA SER A 791 39.12 13.94 -11.71
C SER A 791 40.38 14.73 -11.48
N GLY A 792 41.55 14.09 -11.46
CA GLY A 792 42.82 14.68 -11.01
C GLY A 792 42.70 15.11 -9.54
N ASP A 793 43.07 16.34 -9.24
CA ASP A 793 42.99 16.91 -7.88
C ASP A 793 41.57 17.45 -7.52
N ALA A 794 40.65 17.47 -8.49
CA ALA A 794 39.30 17.98 -8.27
C ALA A 794 38.35 16.86 -7.87
N THR A 795 37.55 17.09 -6.81
CA THR A 795 36.43 16.27 -6.41
C THR A 795 35.13 17.03 -6.60
N TYR A 796 34.17 16.44 -7.26
CA TYR A 796 32.82 16.99 -7.40
C TYR A 796 31.77 15.89 -7.16
N TYR A 797 30.56 16.32 -6.88
CA TYR A 797 29.46 15.45 -6.50
C TYR A 797 28.29 15.60 -7.47
N THR A 798 27.65 14.49 -7.82
CA THR A 798 26.43 14.48 -8.64
C THR A 798 25.37 13.60 -8.01
N PRO A 799 24.08 13.93 -8.13
CA PRO A 799 23.03 13.04 -7.69
C PRO A 799 22.95 11.81 -8.61
N HIS A 800 22.58 10.67 -8.04
CA HIS A 800 22.09 9.59 -8.87
C HIS A 800 20.77 9.99 -9.53
N ALA A 801 20.51 9.47 -10.72
CA ALA A 801 19.33 9.80 -11.51
C ALA A 801 18.03 9.55 -10.74
N THR A 802 17.07 10.45 -10.92
CA THR A 802 15.66 10.24 -10.53
C THR A 802 15.12 8.99 -11.20
N ARG A 803 14.32 8.23 -10.48
CA ARG A 803 13.67 7.02 -11.00
C ARG A 803 12.19 7.28 -11.21
N TYR A 804 11.66 6.72 -12.29
CA TYR A 804 10.28 6.94 -12.72
C TYR A 804 9.54 5.63 -12.97
N MET A 805 8.22 5.74 -12.94
CA MET A 805 7.28 4.80 -13.54
C MET A 805 6.29 5.58 -14.41
N TYR A 806 5.93 5.04 -15.57
CA TYR A 806 5.03 5.66 -16.52
C TYR A 806 3.68 4.98 -16.55
N LEU A 807 2.63 5.73 -16.93
CA LEU A 807 1.28 5.23 -17.11
C LEU A 807 1.23 4.18 -18.22
N LEU A 808 0.26 3.28 -18.09
CA LEU A 808 -0.09 2.36 -19.17
C LEU A 808 -0.81 3.13 -20.29
N PRO A 809 -0.68 2.70 -21.55
CA PRO A 809 -1.44 3.24 -22.66
C PRO A 809 -2.94 2.93 -22.49
N ARG A 810 -3.70 2.83 -23.55
CA ARG A 810 -5.11 2.42 -23.49
C ARG A 810 -5.22 1.04 -22.87
N THR A 811 -6.08 0.91 -21.86
CA THR A 811 -6.38 -0.39 -21.24
C THR A 811 -7.89 -0.61 -21.22
N PHE A 812 -8.29 -1.88 -21.26
CA PHE A 812 -9.70 -2.25 -21.20
C PHE A 812 -10.00 -3.20 -20.05
N TYR A 813 -11.27 -3.21 -19.69
CA TYR A 813 -11.79 -4.10 -18.67
C TYR A 813 -13.23 -4.50 -19.01
N LEU A 814 -13.45 -5.76 -19.34
CA LEU A 814 -14.76 -6.31 -19.69
C LEU A 814 -15.28 -7.19 -18.55
N THR A 815 -16.49 -6.92 -18.10
CA THR A 815 -17.16 -7.74 -17.09
C THR A 815 -18.52 -8.22 -17.60
N ILE A 816 -18.80 -9.50 -17.39
CA ILE A 816 -20.09 -10.11 -17.60
C ILE A 816 -20.56 -10.67 -16.27
N SER A 817 -21.65 -10.14 -15.70
CA SER A 817 -22.15 -10.50 -14.37
C SER A 817 -23.59 -10.94 -14.42
N TYR A 818 -23.88 -12.11 -13.87
CA TYR A 818 -25.22 -12.66 -13.77
C TYR A 818 -25.61 -12.80 -12.27
N ARG A 819 -26.72 -12.18 -11.90
CA ARG A 819 -27.30 -12.28 -10.54
C ARG A 819 -28.69 -12.91 -10.61
N PHE A 820 -28.98 -13.84 -9.69
CA PHE A 820 -30.23 -14.61 -9.68
C PHE A 820 -30.63 -15.07 -8.29
#